data_6e0ad7e1656a08243337ce42cbbdfd00
#
_entry.id   6e0ad7e1656a08243337ce42cbbdfd00
#
_cell.length_a   1.000
_cell.length_b   1.000
_cell.length_c   1.000
_cell.angle_alpha   90.00
_cell.angle_beta   90.00
_cell.angle_gamma   90.00
#
_symmetry.space_group_name_H-M   'P 1'
#
loop_
_entity.id
_entity.type
_entity.pdbx_description
1 polymer ?
#
loop_
_entity_poly.entity_id
_entity_poly.type
_entity_poly.pdbx_seq_one_letter_code
_entity_poly.pdbx_strand_id
1 'polypeptide(L)'
;MGKITKEEKYLIEQYIKSFDKQIVKVDVEQDSIIYDKSLSMDKKIKMKNCGDEEWTRAFIITKLVNELGYPVERIKLEKRFNLGRGAKEVYVDVRLSDANGDAFLFFEIKSPSQYEIEMETAIENQLIKVASQEIAEGHNVKYLVYSSINFTNNSVQDISILLDYSRNNSYELWKENREYTDTIPSNYGLAIKKPYVRGSDKDLELDYSESTINQLSVKLHDVLWGGGATSDNDIFSALTNLILAKIHDEDTTSDDEAYKFQSNTFIDSNEEFESLEDLYDRINGLYINAVKERMSITNEADIPPVVQRGKFSLSKLKHTVQTLEKYAFRAENGVIANQDLLGKFFEGIIQSDYKQSKGQFFTPQNIVKFMFYAVKADEQAIELINNGTPSLPYFIDPSAGSGTFMVEFMRLLTHEISKTTKLKRNPQITQKRNQWFPSWAENTWAQQYVYGIELNHDLGTAVKVNMILHGDGSANVFSGTELGDGLSKFTKYLKLDADGNKRDNNELEKNILSDVYSKPVNEHFDIIMSNPPFSVKLDGDTQKEVASNFIFSNKSSENLFIERYYQLLKPNGRLAVVLPESIFDTAQNKYIRVFLFKYFKIKALVSLPQTTFAYTPTKTSILFAQKKTNDEIKNWNKNIIKACLEYNRLSLIVGNLYKVFFEEKDEKKLNIKELSGEQRSLAVAEFLQVGIGLQIDSSESWEIILEKYKSELLDTEGNRKQGLLIPDKDLEELTEGYKVNINWVLRYIANKTELQNNVFMAETDHIGFKVKKRKGKVILKKSKNDLYLEDENGEILTVDTEKANILSLIREIEWDKI
;
A
#
# COMPACT_ATOMS: atom_id res chain seq x y z
N MET A 1 12.64 14.64 -18.27
CA MET A 1 13.09 15.96 -18.78
C MET A 1 12.24 16.36 -19.99
N GLY A 2 11.91 17.67 -20.15
CA GLY A 2 11.13 18.21 -21.28
C GLY A 2 11.97 18.63 -22.47
N LYS A 3 11.34 19.27 -23.46
CA LYS A 3 12.05 19.99 -24.50
C LYS A 3 12.70 21.24 -23.90
N ILE A 4 13.85 21.66 -24.45
CA ILE A 4 14.55 22.88 -24.02
C ILE A 4 13.68 24.11 -24.30
N THR A 5 13.32 24.83 -23.24
CA THR A 5 12.53 26.07 -23.33
C THR A 5 13.37 27.23 -23.85
N LYS A 6 12.71 28.36 -24.20
CA LYS A 6 13.44 29.55 -24.64
C LYS A 6 14.30 30.14 -23.53
N GLU A 7 13.82 30.12 -22.28
CA GLU A 7 14.57 30.57 -21.11
C GLU A 7 15.82 29.71 -20.89
N GLU A 8 15.71 28.39 -21.03
CA GLU A 8 16.83 27.47 -20.90
C GLU A 8 17.86 27.65 -22.04
N LYS A 9 17.43 27.95 -23.27
CA LYS A 9 18.36 28.34 -24.35
C LYS A 9 19.13 29.59 -24.01
N TYR A 10 18.54 30.58 -23.33
CA TYR A 10 19.27 31.75 -22.85
C TYR A 10 20.34 31.40 -21.80
N LEU A 11 20.10 30.43 -20.93
CA LEU A 11 21.12 29.96 -19.99
C LEU A 11 22.32 29.35 -20.72
N ILE A 12 22.07 28.55 -21.76
CA ILE A 12 23.12 28.01 -22.62
C ILE A 12 23.87 29.17 -23.32
N GLU A 13 23.16 30.14 -23.86
CA GLU A 13 23.78 31.31 -24.53
C GLU A 13 24.62 32.12 -23.55
N GLN A 14 24.17 32.38 -22.33
CA GLN A 14 24.90 33.05 -21.26
C GLN A 14 26.18 32.28 -20.90
N TYR A 15 26.07 30.96 -20.72
CA TYR A 15 27.24 30.12 -20.46
C TYR A 15 28.27 30.21 -21.58
N ILE A 16 27.87 30.10 -22.85
CA ILE A 16 28.79 30.20 -24.01
C ILE A 16 29.43 31.59 -24.08
N LYS A 17 28.67 32.65 -23.81
CA LYS A 17 29.17 34.04 -23.86
C LYS A 17 30.05 34.42 -22.66
N SER A 18 30.05 33.64 -21.59
CA SER A 18 30.89 33.89 -20.41
C SER A 18 32.38 33.68 -20.65
N PHE A 19 32.76 33.02 -21.74
CA PHE A 19 34.16 32.74 -22.10
C PHE A 19 34.72 33.71 -23.16
N ASP A 20 35.95 34.12 -23.01
CA ASP A 20 36.62 35.00 -23.95
C ASP A 20 36.79 34.34 -25.33
N LYS A 21 37.11 33.05 -25.36
CA LYS A 21 37.29 32.27 -26.58
C LYS A 21 35.98 31.63 -27.02
N GLN A 22 35.28 32.24 -27.94
CA GLN A 22 34.02 31.73 -28.46
C GLN A 22 34.23 30.79 -29.67
N ILE A 23 34.31 29.50 -29.39
CA ILE A 23 34.40 28.43 -30.41
C ILE A 23 33.02 28.15 -31.03
N VAL A 24 31.97 28.40 -30.28
CA VAL A 24 30.58 28.28 -30.72
C VAL A 24 29.90 29.62 -30.52
N LYS A 25 29.14 30.08 -31.53
CA LYS A 25 28.32 31.28 -31.45
C LYS A 25 26.87 30.89 -31.57
N VAL A 26 26.07 31.34 -30.66
CA VAL A 26 24.64 31.01 -30.59
C VAL A 26 23.81 32.30 -30.59
N ASP A 27 22.62 32.21 -31.16
CA ASP A 27 21.62 33.28 -31.15
C ASP A 27 20.24 32.66 -30.90
N VAL A 28 19.66 32.90 -29.72
CA VAL A 28 18.39 32.34 -29.31
C VAL A 28 17.22 32.89 -30.10
N GLU A 29 17.29 34.20 -30.52
CA GLU A 29 16.23 34.83 -31.30
C GLU A 29 16.14 34.28 -32.72
N GLN A 30 17.27 33.95 -33.32
CA GLN A 30 17.34 33.35 -34.65
C GLN A 30 17.38 31.82 -34.64
N ASP A 31 17.35 31.22 -33.46
CA ASP A 31 17.51 29.77 -33.26
C ASP A 31 18.65 29.20 -34.08
N SER A 32 19.84 29.83 -33.93
CA SER A 32 21.01 29.53 -34.77
C SER A 32 22.26 29.26 -33.95
N ILE A 33 23.05 28.29 -34.42
CA ILE A 33 24.31 27.85 -33.84
C ILE A 33 25.39 27.83 -34.94
N ILE A 34 26.50 28.47 -34.70
CA ILE A 34 27.62 28.58 -35.66
C ILE A 34 28.88 28.11 -34.97
N TYR A 35 29.48 27.05 -35.49
CA TYR A 35 30.77 26.52 -35.04
C TYR A 35 31.93 27.24 -35.72
N ASP A 36 33.06 27.42 -35.00
CA ASP A 36 34.29 27.99 -35.56
C ASP A 36 34.86 27.07 -36.65
N LYS A 37 35.51 27.69 -37.64
CA LYS A 37 36.11 26.98 -38.78
C LYS A 37 37.25 26.03 -38.40
N SER A 38 37.84 26.17 -37.24
CA SER A 38 38.83 25.25 -36.68
C SER A 38 38.27 23.87 -36.27
N LEU A 39 36.97 23.75 -36.05
CA LEU A 39 36.29 22.48 -35.81
C LEU A 39 36.08 21.72 -37.13
N SER A 40 36.69 20.57 -37.26
CA SER A 40 36.49 19.70 -38.43
C SER A 40 35.19 18.90 -38.33
N MET A 41 34.51 18.68 -39.48
CA MET A 41 33.25 17.88 -39.49
C MET A 41 33.12 17.11 -40.81
N ASP A 42 32.67 15.86 -40.74
CA ASP A 42 32.46 15.02 -41.94
C ASP A 42 31.05 15.22 -42.54
N LYS A 43 30.12 15.75 -41.80
CA LYS A 43 28.76 16.06 -42.25
C LYS A 43 28.38 17.51 -41.89
N LYS A 44 27.71 18.19 -42.81
CA LYS A 44 27.24 19.56 -42.54
C LYS A 44 26.12 19.52 -41.49
N ILE A 45 26.35 20.27 -40.43
CA ILE A 45 25.38 20.46 -39.36
C ILE A 45 24.43 21.59 -39.76
N LYS A 46 23.16 21.46 -39.42
CA LYS A 46 22.12 22.47 -39.64
C LYS A 46 22.33 23.63 -38.68
N MET A 47 22.63 24.82 -39.20
CA MET A 47 23.02 26.00 -38.40
C MET A 47 21.83 26.94 -38.07
N LYS A 48 20.61 26.67 -38.55
CA LYS A 48 19.38 27.44 -38.25
C LYS A 48 18.22 26.54 -38.01
N ASN A 49 17.29 26.98 -37.18
CA ASN A 49 16.19 26.16 -36.64
C ASN A 49 16.76 24.86 -36.03
N CYS A 50 17.65 25.04 -35.07
CA CYS A 50 18.42 23.96 -34.47
C CYS A 50 17.56 23.15 -33.50
N GLY A 51 17.71 21.82 -33.51
CA GLY A 51 17.03 20.95 -32.51
C GLY A 51 17.71 21.07 -31.15
N ASP A 52 17.02 20.57 -30.14
CA ASP A 52 17.51 20.57 -28.73
C ASP A 52 18.84 19.81 -28.56
N GLU A 53 19.09 18.79 -29.38
CA GLU A 53 20.35 18.05 -29.41
C GLU A 53 21.52 18.94 -29.85
N GLU A 54 21.28 19.83 -30.80
CA GLU A 54 22.31 20.74 -31.28
C GLU A 54 22.66 21.82 -30.24
N TRP A 55 21.67 22.31 -29.48
CA TRP A 55 21.89 23.19 -28.34
C TRP A 55 22.73 22.50 -27.26
N THR A 56 22.43 21.22 -26.98
CA THR A 56 23.20 20.37 -26.05
C THR A 56 24.64 20.22 -26.55
N ARG A 57 24.84 19.92 -27.84
CA ARG A 57 26.18 19.80 -28.47
C ARG A 57 26.98 21.09 -28.37
N ALA A 58 26.35 22.25 -28.61
CA ALA A 58 26.99 23.57 -28.48
C ALA A 58 27.51 23.80 -27.05
N PHE A 59 26.76 23.46 -26.04
CA PHE A 59 27.20 23.52 -24.65
C PHE A 59 28.40 22.59 -24.39
N ILE A 60 28.30 21.31 -24.75
CA ILE A 60 29.34 20.29 -24.50
C ILE A 60 30.64 20.69 -25.20
N ILE A 61 30.60 21.16 -26.45
CA ILE A 61 31.82 21.61 -27.17
C ILE A 61 32.46 22.82 -26.48
N THR A 62 31.67 23.79 -26.05
CA THR A 62 32.17 24.94 -25.29
C THR A 62 32.86 24.50 -24.02
N LYS A 63 32.25 23.56 -23.27
CA LYS A 63 32.80 22.99 -22.04
C LYS A 63 34.12 22.28 -22.30
N LEU A 64 34.20 21.44 -23.33
CA LEU A 64 35.43 20.68 -23.67
C LEU A 64 36.61 21.61 -23.90
N VAL A 65 36.38 22.70 -24.62
CA VAL A 65 37.50 23.61 -25.00
C VAL A 65 37.83 24.61 -23.90
N ASN A 66 36.81 25.26 -23.33
CA ASN A 66 37.06 26.43 -22.47
C ASN A 66 37.22 26.06 -21.00
N GLU A 67 36.50 25.00 -20.54
CA GLU A 67 36.53 24.58 -19.13
C GLU A 67 37.48 23.40 -18.91
N LEU A 68 37.45 22.42 -19.82
CA LEU A 68 38.23 21.19 -19.67
C LEU A 68 39.60 21.23 -20.42
N GLY A 69 39.89 22.28 -21.18
CA GLY A 69 41.21 22.58 -21.74
C GLY A 69 41.62 21.75 -22.97
N TYR A 70 40.68 21.18 -23.70
CA TYR A 70 40.99 20.39 -24.88
C TYR A 70 41.30 21.25 -26.13
N PRO A 71 42.31 20.93 -26.92
CA PRO A 71 42.62 21.63 -28.15
C PRO A 71 41.53 21.48 -29.22
N VAL A 72 41.08 22.57 -29.82
CA VAL A 72 39.99 22.59 -30.82
C VAL A 72 40.30 21.71 -32.02
N GLU A 73 41.55 21.71 -32.46
CA GLU A 73 42.05 20.96 -33.64
C GLU A 73 41.98 19.42 -33.41
N ARG A 74 41.79 18.97 -32.20
CA ARG A 74 41.63 17.56 -31.86
C ARG A 74 40.17 17.14 -31.76
N ILE A 75 39.23 18.06 -31.89
CA ILE A 75 37.79 17.81 -31.87
C ILE A 75 37.30 17.69 -33.32
N LYS A 76 36.63 16.57 -33.59
CA LYS A 76 35.97 16.31 -34.87
C LYS A 76 34.48 16.03 -34.62
N LEU A 77 33.64 16.78 -35.32
CA LEU A 77 32.20 16.67 -35.29
C LEU A 77 31.69 15.70 -36.36
N GLU A 78 30.60 14.98 -36.08
CA GLU A 78 29.96 14.10 -37.05
C GLU A 78 30.96 13.17 -37.75
N LYS A 79 31.90 12.55 -37.03
CA LYS A 79 32.85 11.60 -37.59
C LYS A 79 32.12 10.44 -38.23
N ARG A 80 32.34 10.23 -39.52
CA ARG A 80 31.73 9.18 -40.34
C ARG A 80 32.45 7.86 -40.21
N PHE A 81 31.67 6.76 -40.12
CA PHE A 81 32.14 5.39 -40.17
C PHE A 81 31.38 4.59 -41.23
N ASN A 82 32.09 3.66 -41.90
CA ASN A 82 31.54 2.80 -42.90
C ASN A 82 31.40 1.37 -42.35
N LEU A 83 30.23 0.93 -42.04
CA LEU A 83 29.93 -0.42 -41.46
C LEU A 83 29.95 -1.57 -42.52
N GLY A 84 30.55 -1.38 -43.69
CA GLY A 84 30.66 -2.37 -44.73
C GLY A 84 29.79 -2.12 -45.99
N ARG A 85 29.94 -2.96 -47.05
CA ARG A 85 29.22 -2.76 -48.33
C ARG A 85 27.69 -2.94 -48.10
N GLY A 86 26.94 -1.84 -48.30
CA GLY A 86 25.48 -1.83 -48.22
C GLY A 86 24.89 -1.45 -46.86
N ALA A 87 25.72 -1.23 -45.82
CA ALA A 87 25.26 -0.71 -44.52
C ALA A 87 25.04 0.82 -44.59
N LYS A 88 24.10 1.33 -43.76
CA LYS A 88 23.96 2.78 -43.57
C LYS A 88 25.20 3.36 -42.95
N GLU A 89 25.55 4.55 -43.37
CA GLU A 89 26.62 5.35 -42.75
C GLU A 89 26.22 5.66 -41.30
N VAL A 90 27.16 5.52 -40.38
CA VAL A 90 26.96 5.86 -38.94
C VAL A 90 27.92 6.99 -38.60
N TYR A 91 27.46 7.90 -37.77
CA TYR A 91 28.22 9.07 -37.36
C TYR A 91 28.33 9.08 -35.85
N VAL A 92 29.44 9.59 -35.31
CA VAL A 92 29.62 9.92 -33.89
C VAL A 92 29.55 11.42 -33.75
N ASP A 93 28.77 11.91 -32.82
CA ASP A 93 28.50 13.33 -32.63
C ASP A 93 29.79 14.15 -32.43
N VAL A 94 30.64 13.68 -31.49
CA VAL A 94 31.94 14.32 -31.23
C VAL A 94 32.99 13.25 -30.98
N ARG A 95 34.09 13.33 -31.69
CA ARG A 95 35.30 12.57 -31.47
C ARG A 95 36.44 13.51 -31.03
N LEU A 96 36.95 13.24 -29.81
CA LEU A 96 38.14 13.93 -29.31
C LEU A 96 39.35 12.99 -29.39
N SER A 97 40.41 13.39 -30.04
CA SER A 97 41.66 12.62 -30.18
C SER A 97 42.73 13.05 -29.18
N ASP A 98 43.55 12.09 -28.77
CA ASP A 98 44.78 12.32 -28.03
C ASP A 98 45.95 12.76 -28.91
N ALA A 99 47.16 12.83 -28.37
CA ALA A 99 48.38 13.21 -29.11
C ALA A 99 48.79 12.21 -30.18
N ASN A 100 48.39 10.96 -30.05
CA ASN A 100 48.71 9.87 -30.97
C ASN A 100 47.68 9.72 -32.10
N GLY A 101 46.55 10.47 -31.99
CA GLY A 101 45.44 10.35 -32.94
C GLY A 101 44.42 9.31 -32.54
N ASP A 102 44.60 8.63 -31.39
CA ASP A 102 43.65 7.71 -30.82
C ASP A 102 42.43 8.46 -30.26
N ALA A 103 41.27 7.83 -30.24
CA ALA A 103 40.05 8.41 -29.70
C ALA A 103 40.08 8.38 -28.16
N PHE A 104 40.27 9.54 -27.55
CA PHE A 104 40.22 9.70 -26.10
C PHE A 104 38.79 9.74 -25.60
N LEU A 105 37.89 10.51 -26.24
CA LEU A 105 36.48 10.58 -25.95
C LEU A 105 35.64 10.41 -27.21
N PHE A 106 34.69 9.51 -27.18
CA PHE A 106 33.67 9.33 -28.19
C PHE A 106 32.33 9.74 -27.63
N PHE A 107 31.66 10.77 -28.17
CA PHE A 107 30.41 11.26 -27.70
C PHE A 107 29.22 10.86 -28.57
N GLU A 108 28.17 10.39 -27.92
CA GLU A 108 26.80 10.41 -28.41
C GLU A 108 26.01 11.38 -27.56
N ILE A 109 25.45 12.42 -28.17
CA ILE A 109 24.75 13.51 -27.49
C ILE A 109 23.26 13.39 -27.76
N LYS A 110 22.47 13.53 -26.72
CA LYS A 110 21.01 13.51 -26.80
C LYS A 110 20.41 14.77 -26.19
N SER A 111 19.23 15.14 -26.69
CA SER A 111 18.42 16.17 -26.03
C SER A 111 18.02 15.73 -24.64
N PRO A 112 17.74 16.64 -23.68
CA PRO A 112 17.29 16.29 -22.35
C PRO A 112 16.07 15.36 -22.35
N SER A 113 15.13 15.55 -23.26
CA SER A 113 13.91 14.75 -23.38
C SER A 113 14.14 13.31 -23.85
N GLN A 114 15.23 13.03 -24.53
CA GLN A 114 15.56 11.72 -25.08
C GLN A 114 16.60 10.96 -24.25
N TYR A 115 17.34 11.64 -23.39
CA TYR A 115 18.49 11.09 -22.67
C TYR A 115 18.17 9.78 -21.95
N GLU A 116 17.14 9.74 -21.11
CA GLU A 116 16.79 8.57 -20.35
C GLU A 116 16.14 7.46 -21.22
N ILE A 117 15.47 7.86 -22.31
CA ILE A 117 14.71 6.93 -23.16
C ILE A 117 15.63 6.14 -24.09
N GLU A 118 16.66 6.80 -24.64
CA GLU A 118 17.52 6.24 -25.68
C GLU A 118 18.84 5.66 -25.16
N MET A 119 19.15 5.81 -23.85
CA MET A 119 20.43 5.49 -23.25
C MET A 119 20.96 4.09 -23.63
N GLU A 120 20.21 3.05 -23.35
CA GLU A 120 20.62 1.65 -23.61
C GLU A 120 20.89 1.40 -25.11
N THR A 121 19.97 1.89 -25.96
CA THR A 121 20.08 1.74 -27.43
C THR A 121 21.23 2.54 -28.02
N ALA A 122 21.49 3.72 -27.50
CA ALA A 122 22.59 4.58 -27.96
C ALA A 122 23.97 4.01 -27.56
N ILE A 123 24.08 3.52 -26.31
CA ILE A 123 25.31 2.87 -25.85
C ILE A 123 25.61 1.62 -26.69
N GLU A 124 24.63 0.75 -26.93
CA GLU A 124 24.80 -0.45 -27.73
C GLU A 124 25.11 -0.16 -29.18
N ASN A 125 24.28 0.65 -29.84
CA ASN A 125 24.25 0.72 -31.30
C ASN A 125 25.03 1.91 -31.85
N GLN A 126 25.23 2.99 -31.07
CA GLN A 126 25.87 4.24 -31.52
C GLN A 126 27.26 4.44 -30.90
N LEU A 127 27.54 3.90 -29.71
CA LEU A 127 28.85 4.02 -29.08
C LEU A 127 29.68 2.74 -29.23
N ILE A 128 29.27 1.62 -28.64
CA ILE A 128 30.08 0.38 -28.62
C ILE A 128 30.32 -0.16 -30.05
N LYS A 129 29.26 -0.21 -30.88
CA LYS A 129 29.41 -0.68 -32.28
C LYS A 129 30.31 0.20 -33.10
N VAL A 130 30.26 1.52 -32.89
CA VAL A 130 31.08 2.46 -33.63
C VAL A 130 32.54 2.46 -33.14
N ALA A 131 32.74 2.30 -31.81
CA ALA A 131 34.07 2.16 -31.25
C ALA A 131 34.81 0.94 -31.81
N SER A 132 34.11 -0.16 -32.08
CA SER A 132 34.70 -1.36 -32.72
C SER A 132 35.22 -1.07 -34.14
N GLN A 133 34.64 -0.11 -34.87
CA GLN A 133 35.09 0.31 -36.17
C GLN A 133 36.35 1.21 -36.08
N GLU A 134 36.40 2.08 -35.06
CA GLU A 134 37.61 2.89 -34.83
C GLU A 134 38.82 2.01 -34.56
N ILE A 135 38.65 0.93 -33.76
CA ILE A 135 39.69 -0.09 -33.53
C ILE A 135 40.05 -0.79 -34.82
N ALA A 136 39.09 -1.12 -35.68
CA ALA A 136 39.35 -1.76 -36.96
C ALA A 136 40.08 -0.82 -37.96
N GLU A 137 39.96 0.50 -37.82
CA GLU A 137 40.71 1.52 -38.55
C GLU A 137 42.15 1.70 -38.00
N GLY A 138 42.51 1.02 -36.90
CA GLY A 138 43.85 1.02 -36.30
C GLY A 138 44.06 2.09 -35.21
N HIS A 139 42.96 2.66 -34.68
CA HIS A 139 42.99 3.64 -33.59
C HIS A 139 42.40 3.03 -32.31
N ASN A 140 42.98 3.34 -31.17
CA ASN A 140 42.38 2.95 -29.87
C ASN A 140 41.24 3.89 -29.47
N VAL A 141 40.36 3.38 -28.61
CA VAL A 141 39.27 4.15 -27.98
C VAL A 141 39.39 3.99 -26.45
N LYS A 142 39.44 5.12 -25.73
CA LYS A 142 39.56 5.10 -24.28
C LYS A 142 38.18 5.15 -23.60
N TYR A 143 37.43 6.22 -23.83
CA TYR A 143 36.12 6.43 -23.21
C TYR A 143 35.01 6.62 -24.23
N LEU A 144 33.88 5.92 -24.02
CA LEU A 144 32.62 6.16 -24.68
C LEU A 144 31.77 7.06 -23.79
N VAL A 145 31.24 8.14 -24.33
CA VAL A 145 30.52 9.17 -23.58
C VAL A 145 29.10 9.31 -24.10
N TYR A 146 28.14 8.99 -23.28
CA TYR A 146 26.74 9.30 -23.53
C TYR A 146 26.36 10.53 -22.73
N SER A 147 25.96 11.62 -23.38
CA SER A 147 25.86 12.93 -22.74
C SER A 147 24.60 13.70 -23.08
N SER A 148 24.16 14.52 -22.16
CA SER A 148 23.12 15.54 -22.29
C SER A 148 23.37 16.69 -21.34
N ILE A 149 22.37 17.56 -21.16
CA ILE A 149 22.42 18.69 -20.22
C ILE A 149 21.20 18.67 -19.31
N ASN A 150 21.36 19.26 -18.13
CA ASN A 150 20.29 19.52 -17.18
C ASN A 150 20.34 21.00 -16.75
N PHE A 151 19.19 21.49 -16.27
CA PHE A 151 19.05 22.87 -15.80
C PHE A 151 18.68 22.81 -14.31
N THR A 152 19.57 23.32 -13.47
CA THR A 152 19.38 23.37 -12.01
C THR A 152 19.80 24.75 -11.51
N ASN A 153 19.09 25.28 -10.54
CA ASN A 153 19.44 26.56 -9.89
C ASN A 153 19.75 27.70 -10.86
N ASN A 154 19.00 27.81 -11.95
CA ASN A 154 19.21 28.82 -12.99
C ASN A 154 20.58 28.71 -13.72
N SER A 155 21.16 27.52 -13.75
CA SER A 155 22.38 27.17 -14.45
C SER A 155 22.21 25.95 -15.34
N VAL A 156 23.10 25.81 -16.34
CA VAL A 156 23.13 24.60 -17.18
C VAL A 156 24.34 23.74 -16.79
N GLN A 157 24.17 22.46 -16.71
CA GLN A 157 25.21 21.48 -16.37
C GLN A 157 25.14 20.28 -17.32
N ASP A 158 26.27 19.62 -17.59
CA ASP A 158 26.27 18.35 -18.31
C ASP A 158 25.81 17.20 -17.43
N ILE A 159 25.18 16.26 -18.07
CA ILE A 159 24.90 14.93 -17.50
C ILE A 159 25.56 13.93 -18.45
N SER A 160 26.53 13.19 -17.96
CA SER A 160 27.30 12.28 -18.77
C SER A 160 27.46 10.91 -18.14
N ILE A 161 27.44 9.86 -18.97
CA ILE A 161 27.84 8.50 -18.62
C ILE A 161 29.06 8.18 -19.48
N LEU A 162 30.18 7.87 -18.83
CA LEU A 162 31.43 7.51 -19.49
C LEU A 162 31.75 6.05 -19.21
N LEU A 163 31.98 5.25 -20.26
CA LEU A 163 32.41 3.88 -20.20
C LEU A 163 33.88 3.78 -20.63
N ASP A 164 34.72 3.18 -19.79
CA ASP A 164 36.03 2.76 -20.18
C ASP A 164 35.90 1.60 -21.18
N TYR A 165 36.30 1.85 -22.45
CA TYR A 165 36.13 0.87 -23.52
C TYR A 165 37.01 -0.38 -23.33
N SER A 166 38.14 -0.27 -22.65
CA SER A 166 38.99 -1.42 -22.34
C SER A 166 38.32 -2.44 -21.44
N ARG A 167 37.44 -1.97 -20.57
CA ARG A 167 36.66 -2.77 -19.62
C ARG A 167 35.26 -3.16 -20.15
N ASN A 168 34.70 -2.33 -21.05
CA ASN A 168 33.32 -2.45 -21.54
C ASN A 168 33.30 -2.47 -23.07
N ASN A 169 34.05 -3.38 -23.69
CA ASN A 169 34.19 -3.47 -25.14
C ASN A 169 33.05 -4.19 -25.86
N SER A 170 32.07 -4.71 -25.13
CA SER A 170 30.81 -5.22 -25.65
C SER A 170 29.64 -4.75 -24.80
N TYR A 171 28.46 -4.71 -25.41
CA TYR A 171 27.25 -4.33 -24.70
C TYR A 171 26.89 -5.35 -23.60
N GLU A 172 27.08 -6.63 -23.87
CA GLU A 172 26.84 -7.71 -22.91
C GLU A 172 27.72 -7.55 -21.68
N LEU A 173 29.00 -7.29 -21.87
CA LEU A 173 29.96 -7.09 -20.78
C LEU A 173 29.61 -5.86 -19.94
N TRP A 174 29.28 -4.76 -20.58
CA TRP A 174 28.83 -3.55 -19.87
C TRP A 174 27.53 -3.80 -19.10
N LYS A 175 26.57 -4.52 -19.71
CA LYS A 175 25.30 -4.84 -19.07
C LYS A 175 25.50 -5.74 -17.84
N GLU A 176 26.51 -6.60 -17.84
CA GLU A 176 26.90 -7.44 -16.72
C GLU A 176 27.59 -6.64 -15.61
N ASN A 177 28.55 -5.81 -15.95
CA ASN A 177 29.38 -5.07 -14.99
C ASN A 177 28.72 -3.78 -14.49
N ARG A 178 27.92 -3.13 -15.33
CA ARG A 178 27.28 -1.82 -15.04
C ARG A 178 28.26 -0.76 -14.52
N GLU A 179 29.50 -0.81 -15.01
CA GLU A 179 30.53 0.19 -14.68
C GLU A 179 30.36 1.44 -15.51
N TYR A 180 30.37 2.59 -14.89
CA TYR A 180 30.41 3.89 -15.53
C TYR A 180 31.00 4.95 -14.61
N THR A 181 31.51 6.03 -15.21
CA THR A 181 31.86 7.28 -14.53
C THR A 181 30.93 8.39 -15.04
N ASP A 182 30.88 9.55 -14.36
CA ASP A 182 29.95 10.60 -14.71
C ASP A 182 30.58 11.97 -14.87
N THR A 183 31.90 12.03 -14.72
CA THR A 183 32.65 13.28 -14.88
C THR A 183 33.58 13.21 -16.09
N ILE A 184 33.37 14.11 -17.06
CA ILE A 184 34.26 14.25 -18.22
C ILE A 184 35.61 14.72 -17.70
N PRO A 185 36.69 13.95 -17.93
CA PRO A 185 38.02 14.32 -17.43
C PRO A 185 38.53 15.58 -18.09
N SER A 186 39.36 16.38 -17.40
CA SER A 186 40.10 17.49 -17.95
C SER A 186 41.49 17.05 -18.40
N ASN A 187 42.02 17.71 -19.41
CA ASN A 187 43.42 17.54 -19.86
C ASN A 187 43.90 16.10 -20.02
N TYR A 188 43.06 15.23 -20.60
CA TYR A 188 43.33 13.79 -20.79
C TYR A 188 43.54 12.98 -19.50
N GLY A 189 42.97 13.44 -18.40
CA GLY A 189 42.97 12.77 -17.10
C GLY A 189 42.10 11.54 -17.07
N LEU A 190 41.86 11.03 -15.84
CA LEU A 190 40.98 9.89 -15.60
C LEU A 190 39.54 10.36 -15.42
N ALA A 191 38.59 9.55 -15.92
CA ALA A 191 37.19 9.72 -15.64
C ALA A 191 36.88 9.19 -14.25
N ILE A 192 36.12 9.95 -13.48
CA ILE A 192 35.70 9.55 -12.12
C ILE A 192 34.19 9.64 -11.99
N LYS A 193 33.60 8.86 -11.06
CA LYS A 193 32.25 9.07 -10.62
C LYS A 193 32.27 9.88 -9.32
N LYS A 194 31.71 11.08 -9.34
CA LYS A 194 31.56 11.88 -8.12
C LYS A 194 30.54 11.20 -7.19
N PRO A 195 30.89 10.99 -5.93
CA PRO A 195 29.91 10.45 -4.97
C PRO A 195 28.78 11.48 -4.73
N TYR A 196 27.61 10.96 -4.34
CA TYR A 196 26.57 11.76 -3.74
C TYR A 196 26.98 12.09 -2.29
N VAL A 197 27.02 13.36 -1.95
CA VAL A 197 27.47 13.88 -0.65
C VAL A 197 26.40 14.82 -0.11
N ARG A 198 25.99 14.58 1.12
CA ARG A 198 24.94 15.37 1.77
C ARG A 198 25.35 16.84 1.90
N GLY A 199 24.44 17.75 1.51
CA GLY A 199 24.70 19.20 1.56
C GLY A 199 25.63 19.74 0.49
N SER A 200 26.15 18.92 -0.43
CA SER A 200 27.02 19.35 -1.53
C SER A 200 26.24 19.71 -2.81
N ASP A 201 26.94 20.19 -3.82
CA ASP A 201 26.38 20.44 -5.17
C ASP A 201 25.86 19.16 -5.84
N LYS A 202 26.31 17.99 -5.40
CA LYS A 202 25.83 16.67 -5.84
C LYS A 202 25.21 15.93 -4.67
N ASP A 203 24.11 16.46 -4.17
CA ASP A 203 23.25 15.80 -3.18
C ASP A 203 22.12 15.02 -3.86
N LEU A 204 21.31 14.33 -3.06
CA LEU A 204 20.16 13.56 -3.53
C LEU A 204 19.06 14.50 -4.05
N GLU A 205 18.39 14.08 -5.11
CA GLU A 205 17.23 14.81 -5.66
C GLU A 205 16.02 14.68 -4.72
N LEU A 206 15.58 15.82 -4.18
CA LEU A 206 14.42 15.90 -3.27
C LEU A 206 13.10 16.04 -4.05
N ASP A 207 13.12 16.69 -5.19
CA ASP A 207 11.94 17.08 -5.97
C ASP A 207 11.87 16.27 -7.27
N TYR A 208 11.03 15.25 -7.31
CA TYR A 208 10.81 14.41 -8.48
C TYR A 208 9.32 14.20 -8.75
N SER A 209 8.98 14.13 -10.03
CA SER A 209 7.59 14.07 -10.48
C SER A 209 6.99 12.65 -10.44
N GLU A 210 5.66 12.56 -10.52
CA GLU A 210 4.95 11.27 -10.70
C GLU A 210 5.42 10.51 -11.95
N SER A 211 5.78 11.23 -13.02
CA SER A 211 6.37 10.61 -14.22
C SER A 211 7.74 9.98 -13.94
N THR A 212 8.55 10.57 -13.08
CA THR A 212 9.85 10.02 -12.63
C THR A 212 9.64 8.71 -11.87
N ILE A 213 8.73 8.67 -10.93
CA ILE A 213 8.39 7.46 -10.18
C ILE A 213 7.87 6.34 -11.08
N ASN A 214 7.02 6.66 -12.05
CA ASN A 214 6.55 5.68 -13.03
C ASN A 214 7.70 5.13 -13.90
N GLN A 215 8.65 5.96 -14.30
CA GLN A 215 9.84 5.52 -15.04
C GLN A 215 10.76 4.65 -14.18
N LEU A 216 10.97 4.99 -12.90
CA LEU A 216 11.71 4.17 -11.95
C LEU A 216 11.07 2.78 -11.79
N SER A 217 9.75 2.74 -11.63
CA SER A 217 9.00 1.48 -11.52
C SER A 217 9.19 0.60 -12.76
N VAL A 218 9.14 1.19 -13.96
CA VAL A 218 9.35 0.47 -15.22
C VAL A 218 10.78 -0.03 -15.34
N LYS A 219 11.78 0.82 -15.06
CA LYS A 219 13.20 0.44 -15.11
C LYS A 219 13.52 -0.70 -14.16
N LEU A 220 13.08 -0.59 -12.90
CA LEU A 220 13.28 -1.65 -11.91
C LEU A 220 12.57 -2.93 -12.31
N HIS A 221 11.33 -2.83 -12.79
CA HIS A 221 10.59 -3.98 -13.29
C HIS A 221 11.37 -4.69 -14.40
N ASP A 222 11.77 -3.99 -15.46
CA ASP A 222 12.40 -4.60 -16.65
C ASP A 222 13.72 -5.29 -16.32
N VAL A 223 14.49 -4.75 -15.37
CA VAL A 223 15.76 -5.36 -14.94
C VAL A 223 15.57 -6.51 -13.98
N LEU A 224 14.70 -6.36 -13.02
CA LEU A 224 14.53 -7.34 -11.96
C LEU A 224 13.81 -8.59 -12.45
N TRP A 225 12.81 -8.42 -13.33
CA TRP A 225 12.08 -9.53 -13.96
C TRP A 225 12.75 -10.07 -15.24
N GLY A 226 13.67 -9.33 -15.83
CA GLY A 226 14.47 -9.81 -16.96
C GLY A 226 15.34 -11.01 -16.56
N GLY A 227 15.23 -12.12 -17.31
CA GLY A 227 16.06 -13.32 -17.12
C GLY A 227 15.41 -14.51 -16.40
N GLY A 228 14.19 -14.42 -15.92
CA GLY A 228 13.31 -15.56 -15.58
C GLY A 228 13.70 -16.49 -14.41
N ALA A 229 14.78 -16.21 -13.68
CA ALA A 229 15.29 -17.11 -12.64
C ALA A 229 14.87 -16.71 -11.21
N THR A 230 14.32 -15.51 -11.02
CA THR A 230 13.99 -14.96 -9.71
C THR A 230 12.48 -14.93 -9.55
N SER A 231 11.93 -15.40 -8.43
CA SER A 231 10.49 -15.31 -8.17
C SER A 231 10.08 -13.86 -7.82
N ASP A 232 8.82 -13.52 -8.08
CA ASP A 232 8.27 -12.20 -7.75
C ASP A 232 8.42 -11.88 -6.26
N ASN A 233 8.25 -12.87 -5.39
CA ASN A 233 8.45 -12.70 -3.95
C ASN A 233 9.90 -12.33 -3.59
N ASP A 234 10.88 -12.99 -4.23
CA ASP A 234 12.30 -12.72 -3.95
C ASP A 234 12.69 -11.31 -4.44
N ILE A 235 12.14 -10.87 -5.56
CA ILE A 235 12.33 -9.50 -6.07
C ILE A 235 11.71 -8.47 -5.13
N PHE A 236 10.48 -8.72 -4.71
CA PHE A 236 9.77 -7.85 -3.78
C PHE A 236 10.50 -7.72 -2.44
N SER A 237 10.91 -8.84 -1.86
CA SER A 237 11.67 -8.85 -0.60
C SER A 237 12.99 -8.09 -0.75
N ALA A 238 13.73 -8.32 -1.85
CA ALA A 238 14.98 -7.62 -2.14
C ALA A 238 14.78 -6.10 -2.25
N LEU A 239 13.77 -5.64 -3.00
CA LEU A 239 13.48 -4.21 -3.14
C LEU A 239 13.11 -3.57 -1.80
N THR A 240 12.27 -4.24 -1.01
CA THR A 240 11.88 -3.79 0.32
C THR A 240 13.09 -3.59 1.23
N ASN A 241 13.99 -4.57 1.24
CA ASN A 241 15.20 -4.54 2.05
C ASN A 241 16.16 -3.43 1.58
N LEU A 242 16.29 -3.23 0.26
CA LEU A 242 17.13 -2.18 -0.32
C LEU A 242 16.59 -0.77 0.00
N ILE A 243 15.28 -0.58 -0.06
CA ILE A 243 14.64 0.68 0.34
C ILE A 243 14.89 0.96 1.82
N LEU A 244 14.78 -0.04 2.68
CA LEU A 244 15.07 0.11 4.11
C LEU A 244 16.54 0.48 4.37
N ALA A 245 17.48 -0.15 3.66
CA ALA A 245 18.90 0.17 3.73
C ALA A 245 19.17 1.62 3.29
N LYS A 246 18.51 2.06 2.20
CA LYS A 246 18.63 3.44 1.69
C LYS A 246 18.11 4.48 2.69
N ILE A 247 16.92 4.25 3.26
CA ILE A 247 16.33 5.16 4.26
C ILE A 247 17.26 5.28 5.48
N HIS A 248 17.83 4.16 5.93
CA HIS A 248 18.76 4.17 7.06
C HIS A 248 20.02 4.98 6.76
N ASP A 249 20.57 4.83 5.57
CA ASP A 249 21.72 5.61 5.14
C ASP A 249 21.42 7.11 5.09
N GLU A 250 20.29 7.50 4.51
CA GLU A 250 19.86 8.90 4.49
C GLU A 250 19.63 9.50 5.88
N ASP A 251 19.16 8.71 6.86
CA ASP A 251 18.93 9.17 8.22
C ASP A 251 20.24 9.29 9.04
N THR A 252 21.26 8.50 8.71
CA THR A 252 22.49 8.38 9.52
C THR A 252 23.69 9.10 8.92
N THR A 253 23.62 9.52 7.64
CA THR A 253 24.70 10.27 7.00
C THR A 253 24.69 11.73 7.47
N SER A 254 25.84 12.24 7.92
CA SER A 254 26.00 13.63 8.36
C SER A 254 26.23 14.58 7.17
N ASP A 255 26.04 15.90 7.38
CA ASP A 255 26.38 16.89 6.37
C ASP A 255 27.88 16.78 5.98
N ASP A 256 28.18 17.02 4.72
CA ASP A 256 29.51 16.89 4.11
C ASP A 256 30.04 15.43 4.05
N GLU A 257 29.25 14.41 4.41
CA GLU A 257 29.58 13.01 4.26
C GLU A 257 28.95 12.38 3.01
N ALA A 258 29.66 11.43 2.41
CA ALA A 258 29.16 10.67 1.26
C ALA A 258 28.16 9.61 1.73
N TYR A 259 27.03 9.53 1.02
CA TYR A 259 26.07 8.44 1.26
C TYR A 259 26.72 7.09 0.97
N LYS A 260 26.35 6.08 1.76
CA LYS A 260 26.83 4.71 1.57
C LYS A 260 25.95 3.92 0.61
N PHE A 261 24.68 4.30 0.43
CA PHE A 261 23.79 3.68 -0.53
C PHE A 261 23.99 4.26 -1.93
N GLN A 262 25.14 3.98 -2.52
CA GLN A 262 25.46 4.35 -3.90
C GLN A 262 26.48 3.36 -4.46
N SER A 263 26.61 3.27 -5.78
CA SER A 263 27.69 2.49 -6.39
C SER A 263 28.93 3.37 -6.47
N ASN A 264 29.99 2.95 -5.82
CA ASN A 264 31.26 3.68 -5.87
C ASN A 264 32.10 3.21 -7.07
N THR A 265 32.68 4.17 -7.76
CA THR A 265 33.79 3.92 -8.66
C THR A 265 35.03 4.45 -7.98
N PHE A 266 35.47 3.82 -6.90
CA PHE A 266 36.76 4.14 -6.37
C PHE A 266 37.79 3.64 -7.34
N ILE A 267 38.49 4.58 -7.87
CA ILE A 267 39.84 4.35 -8.30
C ILE A 267 40.67 4.55 -7.01
N ASP A 268 40.96 3.51 -6.32
CA ASP A 268 41.98 3.57 -5.28
C ASP A 268 43.33 3.87 -5.93
N SER A 269 44.40 3.94 -5.17
CA SER A 269 45.76 4.18 -5.69
C SER A 269 46.20 3.18 -6.78
N ASN A 270 45.44 2.11 -7.05
CA ASN A 270 45.69 1.07 -8.05
C ASN A 270 44.70 1.08 -9.23
N GLU A 271 43.83 2.11 -9.35
CA GLU A 271 42.78 2.21 -10.39
C GLU A 271 41.75 1.09 -10.38
N GLU A 272 41.47 0.49 -9.21
CA GLU A 272 40.47 -0.55 -9.06
C GLU A 272 39.07 0.02 -8.74
N PHE A 273 38.04 -0.51 -9.43
CA PHE A 273 36.65 -0.21 -9.16
C PHE A 273 36.15 -1.05 -8.00
N GLU A 274 35.16 -0.51 -7.26
CA GLU A 274 34.44 -1.28 -6.25
C GLU A 274 33.91 -2.59 -6.84
N SER A 275 34.28 -3.71 -6.25
CA SER A 275 33.81 -5.02 -6.68
C SER A 275 32.31 -5.19 -6.35
N LEU A 276 31.63 -6.14 -7.01
CA LEU A 276 30.24 -6.46 -6.71
C LEU A 276 30.08 -7.01 -5.27
N GLU A 277 31.12 -7.66 -4.75
CA GLU A 277 31.13 -8.18 -3.38
C GLU A 277 31.26 -7.06 -2.36
N ASP A 278 32.14 -6.08 -2.56
CA ASP A 278 32.30 -4.94 -1.66
C ASP A 278 31.01 -4.10 -1.61
N LEU A 279 30.39 -3.88 -2.78
CA LEU A 279 29.07 -3.23 -2.85
C LEU A 279 28.04 -4.02 -2.03
N TYR A 280 27.97 -5.33 -2.22
CA TYR A 280 27.03 -6.19 -1.49
C TYR A 280 27.26 -6.09 0.02
N ASP A 281 28.50 -6.23 0.49
CA ASP A 281 28.82 -6.24 1.92
C ASP A 281 28.45 -4.89 2.56
N ARG A 282 28.72 -3.78 1.88
CA ARG A 282 28.36 -2.43 2.33
C ARG A 282 26.84 -2.23 2.41
N ILE A 283 26.09 -2.59 1.36
CA ILE A 283 24.64 -2.47 1.36
C ILE A 283 23.98 -3.42 2.35
N ASN A 284 24.51 -4.64 2.50
CA ASN A 284 24.06 -5.60 3.51
C ASN A 284 24.28 -5.07 4.92
N GLY A 285 25.42 -4.42 5.18
CA GLY A 285 25.70 -3.77 6.47
C GLY A 285 24.71 -2.67 6.80
N LEU A 286 24.35 -1.80 5.83
CA LEU A 286 23.31 -0.80 5.99
C LEU A 286 21.96 -1.43 6.34
N TYR A 287 21.58 -2.49 5.63
CA TYR A 287 20.34 -3.20 5.87
C TYR A 287 20.29 -3.83 7.28
N ILE A 288 21.35 -4.54 7.69
CA ILE A 288 21.43 -5.13 9.02
C ILE A 288 21.28 -4.07 10.12
N ASN A 289 21.95 -2.93 9.98
CA ASN A 289 21.85 -1.83 10.92
C ASN A 289 20.43 -1.26 10.98
N ALA A 290 19.80 -1.06 9.81
CA ALA A 290 18.41 -0.62 9.71
C ALA A 290 17.44 -1.57 10.42
N VAL A 291 17.61 -2.88 10.25
CA VAL A 291 16.77 -3.89 10.89
C VAL A 291 16.96 -3.89 12.41
N LYS A 292 18.22 -3.82 12.89
CA LYS A 292 18.52 -3.74 14.33
C LYS A 292 17.86 -2.53 14.98
N GLU A 293 17.99 -1.37 14.35
CA GLU A 293 17.46 -0.12 14.89
C GLU A 293 15.94 -0.07 14.85
N ARG A 294 15.33 -0.41 13.70
CA ARG A 294 13.91 -0.17 13.44
C ARG A 294 13.00 -1.35 13.67
N MET A 295 13.53 -2.58 13.65
CA MET A 295 12.73 -3.80 13.83
C MET A 295 12.97 -4.48 15.17
N SER A 296 13.84 -3.93 16.02
CA SER A 296 14.18 -4.45 17.35
C SER A 296 14.69 -5.91 17.32
N ILE A 297 15.29 -6.36 16.21
CA ILE A 297 15.97 -7.64 16.10
C ILE A 297 17.42 -7.41 16.49
N THR A 298 17.82 -7.91 17.66
CA THR A 298 19.16 -7.66 18.22
C THR A 298 20.19 -8.69 17.80
N ASN A 299 19.77 -9.93 17.51
CA ASN A 299 20.65 -10.99 17.06
C ASN A 299 20.81 -10.96 15.55
N GLU A 300 22.00 -10.67 15.08
CA GLU A 300 22.30 -10.57 13.64
C GLU A 300 22.09 -11.87 12.88
N ALA A 301 22.28 -13.02 13.54
CA ALA A 301 22.05 -14.32 12.93
C ALA A 301 20.59 -14.57 12.51
N ASP A 302 19.64 -13.82 13.09
CA ASP A 302 18.22 -13.92 12.78
C ASP A 302 17.80 -12.95 11.64
N ILE A 303 18.73 -12.11 11.18
CA ILE A 303 18.48 -11.16 10.10
C ILE A 303 18.88 -11.82 8.77
N PRO A 304 17.92 -12.03 7.83
CA PRO A 304 18.26 -12.54 6.52
C PRO A 304 19.15 -11.53 5.76
N PRO A 305 19.97 -11.96 4.80
CA PRO A 305 20.76 -11.03 4.01
C PRO A 305 19.85 -10.09 3.18
N VAL A 306 20.36 -8.90 2.85
CA VAL A 306 19.61 -7.89 2.07
C VAL A 306 19.03 -8.46 0.78
N VAL A 307 19.79 -9.31 0.10
CA VAL A 307 19.35 -10.14 -1.03
C VAL A 307 19.93 -11.55 -0.92
N GLN A 308 19.17 -12.55 -1.34
CA GLN A 308 19.62 -13.94 -1.39
C GLN A 308 20.45 -14.17 -2.66
N ARG A 309 21.77 -14.28 -2.53
CA ARG A 309 22.74 -14.41 -3.66
C ARG A 309 22.39 -15.49 -4.69
N GLY A 310 21.80 -16.60 -4.26
CA GLY A 310 21.38 -17.70 -5.16
C GLY A 310 20.14 -17.39 -6.01
N LYS A 311 19.38 -16.38 -5.65
CA LYS A 311 18.14 -15.99 -6.31
C LYS A 311 18.21 -14.60 -6.95
N PHE A 312 19.01 -13.71 -6.40
CA PHE A 312 19.17 -12.32 -6.83
C PHE A 312 20.65 -12.05 -7.13
N SER A 313 20.99 -11.82 -8.39
CA SER A 313 22.38 -11.62 -8.80
C SER A 313 22.94 -10.28 -8.29
N LEU A 314 24.25 -10.23 -8.05
CA LEU A 314 24.91 -9.00 -7.62
C LEU A 314 24.87 -7.90 -8.69
N SER A 315 24.81 -8.26 -9.97
CA SER A 315 24.60 -7.31 -11.07
C SER A 315 23.21 -6.64 -10.96
N LYS A 316 22.16 -7.40 -10.62
CA LYS A 316 20.83 -6.84 -10.34
C LYS A 316 20.84 -5.92 -9.13
N LEU A 317 21.58 -6.30 -8.08
CA LEU A 317 21.79 -5.46 -6.89
C LEU A 317 22.43 -4.11 -7.30
N LYS A 318 23.54 -4.14 -7.99
CA LYS A 318 24.26 -2.94 -8.45
C LYS A 318 23.37 -2.05 -9.29
N HIS A 319 22.63 -2.63 -10.26
CA HIS A 319 21.69 -1.87 -11.08
C HIS A 319 20.56 -1.22 -10.27
N THR A 320 20.03 -1.93 -9.27
CA THR A 320 19.00 -1.38 -8.39
C THR A 320 19.53 -0.23 -7.56
N VAL A 321 20.74 -0.38 -6.98
CA VAL A 321 21.40 0.71 -6.25
C VAL A 321 21.61 1.91 -7.16
N GLN A 322 22.19 1.74 -8.36
CA GLN A 322 22.42 2.82 -9.33
C GLN A 322 21.12 3.50 -9.79
N THR A 323 20.01 2.78 -9.82
CA THR A 323 18.71 3.34 -10.20
C THR A 323 18.12 4.21 -9.09
N LEU A 324 18.38 3.85 -7.83
CA LEU A 324 17.82 4.53 -6.66
C LEU A 324 18.75 5.58 -6.04
N GLU A 325 20.08 5.48 -6.25
CA GLU A 325 21.09 6.24 -5.51
C GLU A 325 20.93 7.77 -5.58
N LYS A 326 20.39 8.30 -6.66
CA LYS A 326 20.25 9.75 -6.86
C LYS A 326 19.01 10.38 -6.23
N TYR A 327 17.99 9.57 -5.87
CA TYR A 327 16.73 10.08 -5.35
C TYR A 327 16.70 10.05 -3.84
N ALA A 328 16.29 11.14 -3.21
CA ALA A 328 16.06 11.19 -1.78
C ALA A 328 14.73 10.53 -1.43
N PHE A 329 14.75 9.61 -0.49
CA PHE A 329 13.56 9.06 0.13
C PHE A 329 13.17 9.80 1.41
N ARG A 330 14.08 10.59 1.97
CA ARG A 330 13.87 11.47 3.13
C ARG A 330 14.17 12.92 2.76
N ALA A 331 13.37 13.84 3.27
CA ALA A 331 13.64 15.27 3.15
C ALA A 331 14.51 15.76 4.31
N GLU A 332 15.12 16.95 4.15
CA GLU A 332 16.00 17.57 5.15
C GLU A 332 15.37 17.71 6.56
N ASN A 333 14.04 17.72 6.66
CA ASN A 333 13.32 17.90 7.94
C ASN A 333 12.79 16.57 8.51
N GLY A 334 13.26 15.40 8.05
CA GLY A 334 12.69 14.11 8.43
C GLY A 334 11.36 13.78 7.75
N VAL A 335 10.83 14.71 6.95
CA VAL A 335 9.65 14.50 6.09
C VAL A 335 10.05 13.71 4.86
N ILE A 336 9.22 12.78 4.43
CA ILE A 336 9.49 12.08 3.17
C ILE A 336 9.22 13.04 2.01
N ALA A 337 10.24 13.22 1.18
CA ALA A 337 10.06 13.87 -0.09
C ALA A 337 8.99 13.09 -0.89
N ASN A 338 7.90 13.77 -1.26
CA ASN A 338 6.83 13.17 -2.07
C ASN A 338 6.18 11.89 -1.48
N GLN A 339 5.82 11.90 -0.20
CA GLN A 339 5.21 10.77 0.54
C GLN A 339 4.18 9.98 -0.28
N ASP A 340 3.25 10.67 -0.92
CA ASP A 340 2.20 10.04 -1.73
C ASP A 340 2.76 9.33 -2.98
N LEU A 341 3.88 9.81 -3.53
CA LEU A 341 4.50 9.23 -4.72
C LEU A 341 5.30 7.95 -4.39
N LEU A 342 6.05 7.97 -3.29
CA LEU A 342 6.78 6.77 -2.82
C LEU A 342 5.83 5.68 -2.33
N GLY A 343 4.75 6.04 -1.66
CA GLY A 343 3.67 5.12 -1.31
C GLY A 343 3.06 4.48 -2.55
N LYS A 344 2.75 5.27 -3.59
CA LYS A 344 2.24 4.76 -4.88
C LYS A 344 3.26 3.89 -5.62
N PHE A 345 4.53 4.26 -5.59
CA PHE A 345 5.62 3.47 -6.15
C PHE A 345 5.69 2.10 -5.50
N PHE A 346 5.68 2.06 -4.17
CA PHE A 346 5.74 0.83 -3.39
C PHE A 346 4.47 -0.01 -3.58
N GLU A 347 3.29 0.60 -3.55
CA GLU A 347 2.03 -0.05 -3.90
C GLU A 347 2.04 -0.58 -5.34
N GLY A 348 2.60 0.16 -6.28
CA GLY A 348 2.73 -0.26 -7.68
C GLY A 348 3.55 -1.54 -7.83
N ILE A 349 4.66 -1.63 -7.11
CA ILE A 349 5.52 -2.83 -7.07
C ILE A 349 4.77 -3.99 -6.40
N ILE A 350 4.17 -3.76 -5.24
CA ILE A 350 3.37 -4.77 -4.53
C ILE A 350 2.20 -5.24 -5.40
N GLN A 351 1.56 -4.31 -6.11
CA GLN A 351 0.34 -4.60 -6.87
C GLN A 351 0.58 -5.38 -8.15
N SER A 352 1.73 -5.25 -8.83
CA SER A 352 1.95 -5.91 -10.11
C SER A 352 2.05 -7.43 -9.99
N ASP A 353 2.61 -7.95 -8.93
CA ASP A 353 3.11 -9.32 -8.88
C ASP A 353 2.55 -10.18 -7.74
N TYR A 354 2.22 -9.58 -6.61
CA TYR A 354 1.68 -10.30 -5.45
C TYR A 354 0.20 -10.72 -5.63
N LYS A 355 -0.53 -10.08 -6.52
CA LYS A 355 -1.98 -10.23 -6.69
C LYS A 355 -2.44 -11.56 -7.27
N GLN A 356 -1.62 -12.25 -8.03
CA GLN A 356 -2.05 -13.46 -8.74
C GLN A 356 -1.90 -14.75 -7.92
N SER A 357 -0.99 -14.81 -6.96
CA SER A 357 -0.58 -16.09 -6.37
C SER A 357 -1.26 -16.49 -5.07
N LYS A 358 -1.83 -15.55 -4.28
CA LYS A 358 -2.33 -15.86 -2.92
C LYS A 358 -3.69 -15.29 -2.53
N GLY A 359 -4.50 -14.74 -3.45
CA GLY A 359 -5.85 -14.23 -3.13
C GLY A 359 -5.87 -13.03 -2.19
N GLN A 360 -4.76 -12.29 -2.07
CA GLN A 360 -4.69 -11.08 -1.28
C GLN A 360 -5.17 -9.88 -2.11
N PHE A 361 -6.08 -9.09 -1.54
CA PHE A 361 -6.70 -7.95 -2.21
C PHE A 361 -6.30 -6.66 -1.51
N PHE A 362 -5.71 -5.73 -2.28
CA PHE A 362 -5.41 -4.40 -1.77
C PHE A 362 -6.68 -3.55 -1.75
N THR A 363 -6.94 -2.91 -0.63
CA THR A 363 -8.09 -2.01 -0.50
C THR A 363 -7.73 -0.65 -1.08
N PRO A 364 -8.49 -0.14 -2.06
CA PRO A 364 -8.24 1.18 -2.63
C PRO A 364 -8.28 2.29 -1.55
N GLN A 365 -7.36 3.23 -1.62
CA GLN A 365 -7.23 4.33 -0.64
C GLN A 365 -8.53 5.11 -0.43
N ASN A 366 -9.31 5.35 -1.47
CA ASN A 366 -10.59 6.07 -1.34
C ASN A 366 -11.62 5.31 -0.49
N ILE A 367 -11.59 3.97 -0.50
CA ILE A 367 -12.43 3.16 0.40
C ILE A 367 -11.97 3.35 1.85
N VAL A 368 -10.66 3.34 2.10
CA VAL A 368 -10.09 3.53 3.44
C VAL A 368 -10.40 4.93 3.96
N LYS A 369 -10.25 5.97 3.13
CA LYS A 369 -10.65 7.35 3.45
C LYS A 369 -12.11 7.44 3.84
N PHE A 370 -12.98 6.84 3.02
CA PHE A 370 -14.42 6.78 3.32
C PHE A 370 -14.67 6.11 4.69
N MET A 371 -14.04 4.96 4.95
CA MET A 371 -14.20 4.24 6.22
C MET A 371 -13.73 5.06 7.42
N PHE A 372 -12.59 5.77 7.30
CA PHE A 372 -12.04 6.64 8.35
C PHE A 372 -13.05 7.73 8.79
N TYR A 373 -13.61 8.44 7.82
CA TYR A 373 -14.58 9.50 8.12
C TYR A 373 -15.95 8.96 8.53
N ALA A 374 -16.36 7.81 8.01
CA ALA A 374 -17.64 7.19 8.35
C ALA A 374 -17.67 6.66 9.79
N VAL A 375 -16.56 6.14 10.33
CA VAL A 375 -16.46 5.79 11.77
C VAL A 375 -16.21 7.02 12.66
N LYS A 376 -16.12 8.22 12.07
CA LYS A 376 -15.81 9.46 12.79
C LYS A 376 -14.52 9.38 13.62
N ALA A 377 -13.46 8.83 13.04
CA ALA A 377 -12.16 8.70 13.70
C ALA A 377 -11.57 10.07 14.06
N ASP A 378 -11.77 11.06 13.20
CA ASP A 378 -11.43 12.48 13.39
C ASP A 378 -12.12 13.09 14.63
N GLU A 379 -13.43 12.90 14.76
CA GLU A 379 -14.20 13.43 15.90
C GLU A 379 -13.81 12.72 17.20
N GLN A 380 -13.62 11.40 17.15
CA GLN A 380 -13.22 10.62 18.31
C GLN A 380 -11.83 11.01 18.81
N ALA A 381 -10.89 11.28 17.91
CA ALA A 381 -9.56 11.76 18.31
C ALA A 381 -9.63 13.12 19.00
N ILE A 382 -10.40 14.07 18.46
CA ILE A 382 -10.61 15.38 19.09
C ILE A 382 -11.25 15.23 20.47
N GLU A 383 -12.20 14.31 20.62
CA GLU A 383 -12.86 14.03 21.91
C GLU A 383 -11.86 13.46 22.92
N LEU A 384 -11.06 12.46 22.55
CA LEU A 384 -10.05 11.84 23.40
C LEU A 384 -8.95 12.82 23.81
N ILE A 385 -8.50 13.69 22.90
CA ILE A 385 -7.53 14.75 23.23
C ILE A 385 -8.12 15.73 24.23
N ASN A 386 -9.39 16.08 24.07
CA ASN A 386 -10.08 17.02 24.95
C ASN A 386 -10.52 16.45 26.31
N ASN A 387 -10.31 15.18 26.54
CA ASN A 387 -10.60 14.50 27.80
C ASN A 387 -9.62 14.92 28.90
N GLY A 388 -9.97 14.68 30.16
CA GLY A 388 -9.13 15.03 31.33
C GLY A 388 -7.73 14.40 31.30
N THR A 389 -7.58 13.26 30.66
CA THR A 389 -6.29 12.60 30.34
C THR A 389 -6.17 12.50 28.83
N PRO A 390 -5.49 13.46 28.16
CA PRO A 390 -5.40 13.48 26.71
C PRO A 390 -4.77 12.22 26.12
N SER A 391 -5.43 11.61 25.16
CA SER A 391 -4.97 10.42 24.41
C SER A 391 -5.38 10.49 22.95
N LEU A 392 -4.80 9.63 22.12
CA LEU A 392 -5.24 9.35 20.76
C LEU A 392 -5.96 8.00 20.71
N PRO A 393 -6.78 7.72 19.70
CA PRO A 393 -7.45 6.43 19.59
C PRO A 393 -6.44 5.33 19.26
N TYR A 394 -6.52 4.21 19.98
CA TYR A 394 -5.80 2.99 19.62
C TYR A 394 -6.45 2.33 18.43
N PHE A 395 -5.69 2.17 17.38
CA PHE A 395 -6.12 1.60 16.10
C PHE A 395 -5.43 0.27 15.83
N ILE A 396 -6.14 -0.69 15.26
CA ILE A 396 -5.54 -1.94 14.74
C ILE A 396 -6.20 -2.39 13.43
N ASP A 397 -5.36 -2.89 12.51
CA ASP A 397 -5.77 -3.75 11.41
C ASP A 397 -5.16 -5.15 11.62
N PRO A 398 -5.94 -6.16 12.07
CA PRO A 398 -5.41 -7.49 12.34
C PRO A 398 -5.20 -8.35 11.09
N SER A 399 -5.39 -7.81 9.89
CA SER A 399 -5.09 -8.41 8.59
C SER A 399 -4.52 -7.36 7.64
N ALA A 400 -3.40 -6.75 8.06
CA ALA A 400 -2.89 -5.49 7.52
C ALA A 400 -2.59 -5.50 6.01
N GLY A 401 -2.31 -6.67 5.41
CA GLY A 401 -2.00 -6.78 3.99
C GLY A 401 -0.86 -5.84 3.60
N SER A 402 -1.13 -4.85 2.74
CA SER A 402 -0.16 -3.82 2.33
C SER A 402 0.02 -2.67 3.34
N GLY A 403 -0.74 -2.65 4.42
CA GLY A 403 -0.71 -1.57 5.41
C GLY A 403 -1.51 -0.31 5.02
N THR A 404 -2.29 -0.36 3.94
CA THR A 404 -3.05 0.82 3.45
C THR A 404 -3.95 1.42 4.53
N PHE A 405 -4.62 0.59 5.34
CA PHE A 405 -5.44 1.08 6.46
C PHE A 405 -4.63 1.82 7.51
N MET A 406 -3.46 1.30 7.86
CA MET A 406 -2.58 1.90 8.86
C MET A 406 -2.04 3.25 8.39
N VAL A 407 -1.49 3.28 7.16
CA VAL A 407 -0.91 4.49 6.55
C VAL A 407 -1.97 5.58 6.39
N GLU A 408 -3.13 5.25 5.82
CA GLU A 408 -4.21 6.22 5.64
C GLU A 408 -4.78 6.71 6.98
N PHE A 409 -4.96 5.81 7.97
CA PHE A 409 -5.41 6.21 9.29
C PHE A 409 -4.46 7.23 9.93
N MET A 410 -3.17 6.94 9.89
CA MET A 410 -2.13 7.79 10.42
C MET A 410 -2.10 9.16 9.74
N ARG A 411 -2.07 9.18 8.40
CA ARG A 411 -2.02 10.39 7.59
C ARG A 411 -3.26 11.28 7.80
N LEU A 412 -4.45 10.68 7.74
CA LEU A 412 -5.70 11.41 7.89
C LEU A 412 -5.86 11.96 9.30
N LEU A 413 -5.49 11.19 10.34
CA LEU A 413 -5.59 11.67 11.71
C LEU A 413 -4.66 12.86 11.96
N THR A 414 -3.40 12.79 11.54
CA THR A 414 -2.46 13.90 11.64
C THR A 414 -3.00 15.14 10.91
N HIS A 415 -3.51 14.96 9.70
CA HIS A 415 -4.09 16.03 8.92
C HIS A 415 -5.29 16.69 9.63
N GLU A 416 -6.24 15.91 10.15
CA GLU A 416 -7.42 16.43 10.84
C GLU A 416 -7.06 17.14 12.15
N ILE A 417 -6.09 16.63 12.90
CA ILE A 417 -5.62 17.28 14.13
C ILE A 417 -4.85 18.57 13.82
N SER A 418 -4.11 18.63 12.71
CA SER A 418 -3.35 19.83 12.32
C SER A 418 -4.26 21.02 12.02
N LYS A 419 -5.39 20.79 11.35
CA LYS A 419 -6.32 21.85 10.91
C LYS A 419 -7.45 22.17 11.89
N THR A 420 -7.67 21.32 12.92
CA THR A 420 -8.80 21.49 13.80
C THR A 420 -8.66 22.70 14.76
N THR A 421 -9.72 23.46 14.93
CA THR A 421 -9.84 24.53 15.94
C THR A 421 -10.60 24.10 17.19
N LYS A 422 -11.04 22.83 17.25
CA LYS A 422 -11.91 22.30 18.33
C LYS A 422 -11.14 21.83 19.56
N LEU A 423 -9.79 21.90 19.58
CA LEU A 423 -9.00 21.52 20.75
C LEU A 423 -9.11 22.56 21.85
N LYS A 424 -9.34 22.10 23.09
CA LYS A 424 -9.39 22.97 24.29
C LYS A 424 -8.02 23.62 24.54
N ARG A 425 -8.06 24.88 24.93
CA ARG A 425 -6.84 25.61 25.36
C ARG A 425 -6.46 25.19 26.79
N ASN A 426 -5.65 24.14 26.90
CA ASN A 426 -5.19 23.58 28.16
C ASN A 426 -3.67 23.26 28.02
N PRO A 427 -2.82 23.61 29.02
CA PRO A 427 -1.39 23.33 28.99
C PRO A 427 -1.04 21.85 28.75
N GLN A 428 -1.77 20.92 29.38
CA GLN A 428 -1.56 19.48 29.20
C GLN A 428 -1.86 19.03 27.76
N ILE A 429 -2.97 19.50 27.18
CA ILE A 429 -3.33 19.22 25.80
C ILE A 429 -2.26 19.78 24.85
N THR A 430 -1.81 21.01 25.08
CA THR A 430 -0.75 21.65 24.28
C THR A 430 0.55 20.86 24.35
N GLN A 431 0.96 20.44 25.54
CA GLN A 431 2.16 19.64 25.75
C GLN A 431 2.08 18.30 25.04
N LYS A 432 0.97 17.54 25.22
CA LYS A 432 0.76 16.25 24.56
C LYS A 432 0.69 16.40 23.04
N ARG A 433 -0.02 17.41 22.52
CA ARG A 433 -0.05 17.69 21.08
C ARG A 433 1.35 17.93 20.52
N ASN A 434 2.16 18.76 21.18
CA ASN A 434 3.53 19.04 20.73
C ASN A 434 4.43 17.80 20.84
N GLN A 435 4.15 16.89 21.78
CA GLN A 435 4.85 15.60 21.88
C GLN A 435 4.47 14.64 20.76
N TRP A 436 3.16 14.54 20.40
CA TRP A 436 2.67 13.65 19.35
C TRP A 436 2.97 14.17 17.94
N PHE A 437 2.96 15.48 17.77
CA PHE A 437 3.12 16.16 16.49
C PHE A 437 4.22 17.22 16.60
N PRO A 438 5.50 16.83 16.78
CA PRO A 438 6.61 17.76 16.87
C PRO A 438 6.79 18.54 15.55
N SER A 439 6.61 17.86 14.44
CA SER A 439 6.33 18.47 13.13
C SER A 439 5.09 17.77 12.55
N TRP A 440 4.23 18.50 11.84
CA TRP A 440 3.04 17.92 11.21
C TRP A 440 3.36 16.94 10.07
N ALA A 441 4.61 16.75 9.79
CA ALA A 441 5.14 15.86 8.78
C ALA A 441 5.57 14.50 9.36
N GLU A 442 5.80 14.43 10.66
CA GLU A 442 6.17 13.19 11.35
C GLU A 442 4.95 12.59 12.05
N ASN A 443 4.78 11.29 11.90
CA ASN A 443 3.70 10.52 12.50
C ASN A 443 4.21 9.64 13.65
N THR A 444 5.20 10.11 14.42
CA THR A 444 5.84 9.37 15.51
C THR A 444 4.87 8.91 16.59
N TRP A 445 3.73 9.60 16.74
CA TRP A 445 2.64 9.19 17.61
C TRP A 445 2.08 7.79 17.28
N ALA A 446 2.19 7.37 16.01
CA ALA A 446 1.67 6.09 15.56
C ALA A 446 2.40 4.90 16.22
N GLN A 447 3.66 5.07 16.66
CA GLN A 447 4.40 4.06 17.42
C GLN A 447 3.69 3.58 18.68
N GLN A 448 2.83 4.40 19.26
CA GLN A 448 2.05 4.05 20.44
C GLN A 448 0.63 3.60 20.08
N TYR A 449 0.03 4.14 19.03
CA TYR A 449 -1.42 4.04 18.82
C TYR A 449 -1.85 3.24 17.59
N VAL A 450 -0.95 2.97 16.63
CA VAL A 450 -1.28 2.29 15.38
C VAL A 450 -0.65 0.92 15.31
N TYR A 451 -1.46 -0.10 15.08
CA TYR A 451 -1.07 -1.50 15.10
C TYR A 451 -1.53 -2.23 13.85
N GLY A 452 -0.73 -3.20 13.40
CA GLY A 452 -1.08 -4.09 12.29
C GLY A 452 -0.53 -5.49 12.50
N ILE A 453 -1.23 -6.46 11.96
CA ILE A 453 -0.83 -7.86 11.98
C ILE A 453 -0.88 -8.41 10.55
N GLU A 454 0.21 -9.02 10.10
CA GLU A 454 0.28 -9.65 8.78
C GLU A 454 0.98 -11.01 8.88
N LEU A 455 0.29 -12.06 8.43
CA LEU A 455 0.79 -13.43 8.50
C LEU A 455 2.02 -13.65 7.60
N ASN A 456 2.05 -13.00 6.45
CA ASN A 456 3.17 -13.11 5.52
C ASN A 456 4.31 -12.22 5.97
N HIS A 457 5.47 -12.81 6.24
CA HIS A 457 6.66 -12.10 6.74
C HIS A 457 7.14 -11.01 5.77
N ASP A 458 7.24 -11.32 4.47
CA ASP A 458 7.74 -10.38 3.46
C ASP A 458 6.80 -9.18 3.31
N LEU A 459 5.49 -9.45 3.29
CA LEU A 459 4.47 -8.40 3.22
C LEU A 459 4.45 -7.57 4.52
N GLY A 460 4.61 -8.20 5.68
CA GLY A 460 4.73 -7.51 6.97
C GLY A 460 5.96 -6.61 7.04
N THR A 461 7.09 -7.05 6.47
CA THR A 461 8.28 -6.19 6.33
C THR A 461 8.00 -5.01 5.42
N ALA A 462 7.30 -5.24 4.31
CA ALA A 462 6.89 -4.17 3.41
C ALA A 462 5.97 -3.14 4.08
N VAL A 463 5.02 -3.60 4.90
CA VAL A 463 4.17 -2.70 5.70
C VAL A 463 5.00 -1.85 6.65
N LYS A 464 5.98 -2.44 7.33
CA LYS A 464 6.90 -1.69 8.22
C LYS A 464 7.64 -0.60 7.44
N VAL A 465 8.21 -0.95 6.29
CA VAL A 465 8.89 0.03 5.42
C VAL A 465 7.92 1.13 4.97
N ASN A 466 6.72 0.77 4.57
CA ASN A 466 5.70 1.75 4.17
C ASN A 466 5.33 2.70 5.32
N MET A 467 5.16 2.19 6.54
CA MET A 467 4.91 3.01 7.73
C MET A 467 6.09 3.95 8.04
N ILE A 468 7.31 3.44 7.96
CA ILE A 468 8.54 4.24 8.15
C ILE A 468 8.61 5.36 7.08
N LEU A 469 8.33 5.05 5.82
CA LEU A 469 8.25 6.02 4.73
C LEU A 469 7.24 7.14 5.00
N HIS A 470 6.18 6.86 5.76
CA HIS A 470 5.18 7.85 6.17
C HIS A 470 5.44 8.48 7.54
N GLY A 471 6.68 8.40 8.05
CA GLY A 471 7.12 9.15 9.23
C GLY A 471 6.76 8.51 10.58
N ASP A 472 6.34 7.24 10.60
CA ASP A 472 6.08 6.52 11.86
C ASP A 472 7.38 6.25 12.65
N GLY A 473 8.52 6.11 11.97
CA GLY A 473 9.82 5.83 12.59
C GLY A 473 10.02 4.40 13.08
N SER A 474 9.02 3.75 13.67
CA SER A 474 9.08 2.36 14.18
C SER A 474 7.68 1.76 14.26
N ALA A 475 7.29 1.04 13.23
CA ALA A 475 5.92 0.52 13.09
C ALA A 475 5.60 -0.65 14.03
N ASN A 476 4.41 -0.64 14.65
CA ASN A 476 3.85 -1.77 15.40
C ASN A 476 3.20 -2.77 14.44
N VAL A 477 4.00 -3.34 13.54
CA VAL A 477 3.55 -4.39 12.63
C VAL A 477 4.13 -5.72 13.09
N PHE A 478 3.25 -6.64 13.44
CA PHE A 478 3.59 -8.01 13.82
C PHE A 478 3.45 -8.90 12.60
N SER A 479 4.50 -9.65 12.26
CA SER A 479 4.52 -10.45 11.04
C SER A 479 5.17 -11.81 11.25
N GLY A 480 4.84 -12.74 10.33
CA GLY A 480 5.35 -14.11 10.36
C GLY A 480 4.52 -15.05 11.25
N THR A 481 4.82 -16.34 11.19
CA THR A 481 4.04 -17.40 11.81
C THR A 481 3.99 -17.38 13.34
N GLU A 482 4.95 -16.72 13.99
CA GLU A 482 5.00 -16.66 15.45
C GLU A 482 4.26 -15.44 16.04
N LEU A 483 4.23 -14.32 15.32
CA LEU A 483 3.68 -13.06 15.80
C LEU A 483 2.59 -12.48 14.89
N GLY A 484 2.57 -12.88 13.63
CA GLY A 484 1.73 -12.31 12.60
C GLY A 484 0.39 -12.99 12.39
N ASP A 485 0.04 -13.97 13.18
CA ASP A 485 -1.28 -14.58 13.15
C ASP A 485 -2.27 -13.76 14.00
N GLY A 486 -3.12 -12.99 13.32
CA GLY A 486 -4.13 -12.16 13.97
C GLY A 486 -5.19 -12.93 14.76
N LEU A 487 -5.35 -14.23 14.51
CA LEU A 487 -6.33 -15.06 15.16
C LEU A 487 -5.79 -15.74 16.43
N SER A 488 -4.62 -16.34 16.39
CA SER A 488 -4.15 -17.23 17.45
C SER A 488 -2.88 -16.76 18.15
N LYS A 489 -1.97 -16.10 17.46
CA LYS A 489 -0.61 -15.85 17.95
C LYS A 489 -0.27 -14.39 18.28
N PHE A 490 -1.22 -13.49 18.22
CA PHE A 490 -1.00 -12.10 18.59
C PHE A 490 -0.87 -11.94 20.11
N THR A 491 0.35 -11.94 20.58
CA THR A 491 0.69 -11.92 22.01
C THR A 491 1.42 -10.66 22.45
N LYS A 492 2.23 -10.04 21.57
CA LYS A 492 2.94 -8.78 21.79
C LYS A 492 2.14 -7.65 21.18
N TYR A 493 1.59 -6.75 21.98
CA TYR A 493 0.70 -5.73 21.46
C TYR A 493 1.15 -4.29 21.74
N LEU A 494 1.64 -3.99 22.92
CA LEU A 494 2.11 -2.66 23.26
C LEU A 494 3.62 -2.68 23.49
N LYS A 495 4.38 -1.92 22.73
CA LYS A 495 5.80 -1.66 23.02
C LYS A 495 5.96 -0.66 24.15
N LEU A 496 4.97 0.21 24.33
CA LEU A 496 4.95 1.24 25.35
C LEU A 496 3.65 1.10 26.17
N ASP A 497 3.70 1.43 27.45
CA ASP A 497 2.51 1.58 28.28
C ASP A 497 1.81 2.93 28.01
N ALA A 498 0.70 3.18 28.70
CA ALA A 498 -0.04 4.42 28.58
C ALA A 498 0.78 5.69 28.96
N ASP A 499 1.85 5.51 29.75
CA ASP A 499 2.74 6.59 30.18
C ASP A 499 3.98 6.73 29.27
N GLY A 500 4.07 5.90 28.21
CA GLY A 500 5.16 5.92 27.25
C GLY A 500 6.42 5.16 27.69
N ASN A 501 6.35 4.32 28.72
CA ASN A 501 7.46 3.50 29.17
C ASN A 501 7.51 2.18 28.40
N LYS A 502 8.72 1.67 28.18
CA LYS A 502 8.89 0.33 27.57
C LYS A 502 8.36 -0.74 28.52
N ARG A 503 7.42 -1.54 28.04
CA ARG A 503 6.96 -2.73 28.77
C ARG A 503 8.00 -3.85 28.70
N ASP A 504 8.18 -4.55 29.82
CA ASP A 504 9.04 -5.72 29.87
C ASP A 504 8.37 -6.87 29.08
N ASN A 505 9.03 -7.30 28.01
CA ASN A 505 8.56 -8.38 27.15
C ASN A 505 8.41 -9.71 27.91
N ASN A 506 9.15 -9.91 29.00
CA ASN A 506 9.15 -11.15 29.78
C ASN A 506 7.82 -11.40 30.52
N GLU A 507 7.08 -10.36 30.90
CA GLU A 507 5.74 -10.54 31.50
C GLU A 507 4.69 -10.90 30.47
N LEU A 508 4.82 -10.41 29.23
CA LEU A 508 3.90 -10.69 28.15
C LEU A 508 4.10 -12.10 27.57
N GLU A 509 5.30 -12.63 27.54
CA GLU A 509 5.62 -13.97 27.05
C GLU A 509 5.13 -15.07 27.98
N LYS A 510 5.03 -14.85 29.28
CA LYS A 510 4.54 -15.83 30.25
C LYS A 510 3.03 -16.06 30.19
N ASN A 511 2.26 -15.17 29.59
CA ASN A 511 0.79 -15.24 29.51
C ASN A 511 0.29 -15.74 28.14
N ILE A 512 1.10 -16.53 27.45
CA ILE A 512 0.73 -17.06 26.13
C ILE A 512 -0.28 -18.21 26.27
N LEU A 513 -1.52 -17.96 25.93
CA LEU A 513 -2.37 -18.86 25.13
C LEU A 513 -3.17 -19.97 25.77
N SER A 514 -3.68 -19.90 26.97
CA SER A 514 -4.80 -20.80 27.28
C SER A 514 -6.18 -20.18 27.00
N ASP A 515 -6.28 -18.84 27.01
CA ASP A 515 -7.59 -18.15 26.86
C ASP A 515 -7.41 -16.82 26.13
N VAL A 516 -7.87 -16.74 24.87
CA VAL A 516 -7.81 -15.52 24.04
C VAL A 516 -8.63 -14.38 24.65
N TYR A 517 -9.70 -14.67 25.37
CA TYR A 517 -10.55 -13.65 25.98
C TYR A 517 -9.95 -13.01 27.24
N SER A 518 -9.00 -13.66 27.88
CA SER A 518 -8.33 -13.14 29.07
C SER A 518 -7.03 -12.38 28.79
N LYS A 519 -6.63 -12.27 27.54
CA LYS A 519 -5.35 -11.61 27.17
C LYS A 519 -5.40 -10.10 27.27
N PRO A 520 -4.27 -9.46 27.64
CA PRO A 520 -4.16 -8.01 27.72
C PRO A 520 -4.49 -7.25 26.43
N VAL A 521 -4.35 -7.86 25.25
CA VAL A 521 -4.72 -7.26 23.96
C VAL A 521 -6.22 -7.13 23.75
N ASN A 522 -7.01 -7.93 24.46
CA ASN A 522 -8.46 -7.88 24.36
C ASN A 522 -8.98 -6.61 25.00
N GLU A 523 -10.04 -6.05 24.39
CA GLU A 523 -10.66 -4.80 24.82
C GLU A 523 -9.68 -3.61 24.90
N HIS A 524 -8.69 -3.58 24.01
CA HIS A 524 -7.67 -2.54 24.03
C HIS A 524 -7.88 -1.45 22.97
N PHE A 525 -8.46 -1.80 21.82
CA PHE A 525 -8.51 -0.93 20.67
C PHE A 525 -9.82 -0.13 20.60
N ASP A 526 -9.69 1.14 20.23
CA ASP A 526 -10.81 2.07 20.06
C ASP A 526 -11.43 1.96 18.67
N ILE A 527 -10.61 1.71 17.66
CA ILE A 527 -11.01 1.63 16.25
C ILE A 527 -10.35 0.43 15.57
N ILE A 528 -11.15 -0.31 14.82
CA ILE A 528 -10.68 -1.31 13.85
C ILE A 528 -11.18 -0.92 12.47
N MET A 529 -10.27 -0.83 11.51
CA MET A 529 -10.59 -0.78 10.08
C MET A 529 -9.80 -1.89 9.41
N SER A 530 -10.47 -2.76 8.63
CA SER A 530 -9.83 -3.96 8.13
C SER A 530 -10.53 -4.52 6.89
N ASN A 531 -9.78 -5.29 6.11
CA ASN A 531 -10.29 -6.13 5.02
C ASN A 531 -9.71 -7.54 5.20
N PRO A 532 -10.41 -8.44 5.92
CA PRO A 532 -9.90 -9.77 6.22
C PRO A 532 -9.83 -10.65 4.97
N PRO A 533 -9.01 -11.71 4.97
CA PRO A 533 -8.98 -12.68 3.89
C PRO A 533 -10.31 -13.43 3.80
N PHE A 534 -10.84 -13.61 2.57
CA PHE A 534 -12.13 -14.26 2.31
C PHE A 534 -11.96 -15.73 1.97
N SER A 535 -12.83 -16.57 2.57
CA SER A 535 -12.97 -18.00 2.24
C SER A 535 -11.68 -18.82 2.41
N VAL A 536 -10.73 -18.34 3.20
CA VAL A 536 -9.54 -19.10 3.53
C VAL A 536 -9.87 -20.16 4.57
N LYS A 537 -9.50 -21.40 4.31
CA LYS A 537 -9.57 -22.48 5.27
C LYS A 537 -8.28 -22.49 6.09
N LEU A 538 -8.44 -22.57 7.40
CA LEU A 538 -7.29 -22.74 8.29
C LEU A 538 -6.69 -24.13 8.10
N ASP A 539 -5.38 -24.25 8.24
CA ASP A 539 -4.72 -25.53 8.36
C ASP A 539 -5.12 -26.24 9.67
N GLY A 540 -4.86 -27.54 9.75
CA GLY A 540 -5.32 -28.36 10.87
C GLY A 540 -4.72 -27.97 12.23
N ASP A 541 -3.53 -27.36 12.26
CA ASP A 541 -2.86 -26.96 13.49
C ASP A 541 -3.38 -25.61 13.97
N THR A 542 -3.48 -24.63 13.08
CA THR A 542 -4.14 -23.33 13.38
C THR A 542 -5.58 -23.54 13.80
N GLN A 543 -6.32 -24.46 13.17
CA GLN A 543 -7.70 -24.76 13.57
C GLN A 543 -7.78 -25.32 14.99
N LYS A 544 -6.83 -26.16 15.44
CA LYS A 544 -6.77 -26.65 16.83
C LYS A 544 -6.49 -25.52 17.82
N GLU A 545 -5.58 -24.60 17.46
CA GLU A 545 -5.25 -23.45 18.30
C GLU A 545 -6.46 -22.52 18.50
N VAL A 546 -7.26 -22.26 17.47
CA VAL A 546 -8.45 -21.41 17.57
C VAL A 546 -9.66 -22.15 18.19
N ALA A 547 -9.71 -23.50 18.17
CA ALA A 547 -10.87 -24.27 18.57
C ALA A 547 -11.33 -24.04 20.00
N SER A 548 -10.40 -23.74 20.94
CA SER A 548 -10.71 -23.48 22.36
C SER A 548 -11.06 -22.02 22.63
N ASN A 549 -10.84 -21.11 21.69
CA ASN A 549 -10.85 -19.68 21.90
C ASN A 549 -11.89 -18.95 21.05
N PHE A 550 -12.54 -19.65 20.11
CA PHE A 550 -13.52 -19.09 19.19
C PHE A 550 -14.78 -19.95 19.12
N ILE A 551 -15.93 -19.29 19.12
CA ILE A 551 -17.24 -19.94 18.93
C ILE A 551 -17.28 -20.57 17.53
N PHE A 552 -16.68 -19.91 16.53
CA PHE A 552 -16.75 -20.30 15.13
C PHE A 552 -15.49 -21.03 14.64
N SER A 553 -14.80 -21.76 15.50
CA SER A 553 -13.50 -22.39 15.21
C SER A 553 -13.45 -23.27 13.94
N ASN A 554 -14.59 -23.77 13.46
CA ASN A 554 -14.72 -24.61 12.26
C ASN A 554 -15.25 -23.85 11.01
N LYS A 555 -15.34 -22.52 11.08
CA LYS A 555 -15.88 -21.69 9.99
C LYS A 555 -14.76 -21.05 9.15
N SER A 556 -15.12 -20.28 8.14
CA SER A 556 -14.18 -19.57 7.26
C SER A 556 -13.49 -18.40 7.98
N SER A 557 -12.36 -17.98 7.44
CA SER A 557 -11.49 -16.95 8.04
C SER A 557 -12.23 -15.66 8.36
N GLU A 558 -13.06 -15.15 7.46
CA GLU A 558 -13.80 -13.89 7.65
C GLU A 558 -14.73 -13.94 8.87
N ASN A 559 -15.29 -15.11 9.18
CA ASN A 559 -16.15 -15.30 10.36
C ASN A 559 -15.33 -15.24 11.64
N LEU A 560 -14.14 -15.86 11.63
CA LEU A 560 -13.22 -15.81 12.78
C LEU A 560 -12.71 -14.39 13.01
N PHE A 561 -12.42 -13.65 11.95
CA PHE A 561 -12.01 -12.25 12.08
C PHE A 561 -13.11 -11.37 12.68
N ILE A 562 -14.39 -11.60 12.35
CA ILE A 562 -15.51 -10.87 12.98
C ILE A 562 -15.52 -11.13 14.50
N GLU A 563 -15.31 -12.38 14.93
CA GLU A 563 -15.20 -12.71 16.35
C GLU A 563 -13.94 -12.08 16.97
N ARG A 564 -12.81 -12.09 16.23
CA ARG A 564 -11.56 -11.44 16.68
C ARG A 564 -11.72 -9.93 16.87
N TYR A 565 -12.45 -9.25 16.00
CA TYR A 565 -12.74 -7.82 16.17
C TYR A 565 -13.50 -7.55 17.47
N TYR A 566 -14.46 -8.41 17.81
CA TYR A 566 -15.15 -8.31 19.09
C TYR A 566 -14.19 -8.44 20.29
N GLN A 567 -13.26 -9.39 20.23
CA GLN A 567 -12.28 -9.60 21.30
C GLN A 567 -11.36 -8.37 21.47
N LEU A 568 -10.87 -7.79 20.37
CA LEU A 568 -9.88 -6.71 20.37
C LEU A 568 -10.46 -5.35 20.73
N LEU A 569 -11.70 -5.06 20.34
CA LEU A 569 -12.34 -3.77 20.59
C LEU A 569 -12.71 -3.57 22.06
N LYS A 570 -12.53 -2.34 22.56
CA LYS A 570 -13.14 -1.87 23.80
C LYS A 570 -14.66 -1.87 23.69
N PRO A 571 -15.40 -1.93 24.83
CA PRO A 571 -16.81 -1.54 24.83
C PRO A 571 -16.98 -0.14 24.18
N ASN A 572 -17.99 0.03 23.34
CA ASN A 572 -18.21 1.18 22.48
C ASN A 572 -17.12 1.43 21.41
N GLY A 573 -16.13 0.56 21.26
CA GLY A 573 -15.15 0.61 20.18
C GLY A 573 -15.80 0.48 18.81
N ARG A 574 -15.22 1.14 17.79
CA ARG A 574 -15.81 1.29 16.45
C ARG A 574 -15.16 0.36 15.45
N LEU A 575 -16.00 -0.26 14.63
CA LEU A 575 -15.58 -1.21 13.58
C LEU A 575 -16.02 -0.70 12.22
N ALA A 576 -15.09 -0.68 11.26
CA ALA A 576 -15.40 -0.62 9.85
C ALA A 576 -14.68 -1.78 9.15
N VAL A 577 -15.40 -2.65 8.50
CA VAL A 577 -14.82 -3.85 7.89
C VAL A 577 -15.43 -4.14 6.53
N VAL A 578 -14.57 -4.49 5.57
CA VAL A 578 -14.99 -4.96 4.25
C VAL A 578 -15.27 -6.46 4.34
N LEU A 579 -16.47 -6.88 3.98
CA LEU A 579 -16.92 -8.28 4.07
C LEU A 579 -17.58 -8.72 2.76
N PRO A 580 -17.52 -10.02 2.44
CA PRO A 580 -18.30 -10.58 1.33
C PRO A 580 -19.81 -10.41 1.58
N GLU A 581 -20.58 -10.12 0.54
CA GLU A 581 -22.03 -9.98 0.62
C GLU A 581 -22.71 -11.23 1.20
N SER A 582 -22.13 -12.41 0.96
CA SER A 582 -22.61 -13.69 1.49
C SER A 582 -22.74 -13.75 3.03
N ILE A 583 -22.03 -12.90 3.76
CA ILE A 583 -22.21 -12.77 5.22
C ILE A 583 -23.62 -12.30 5.55
N PHE A 584 -24.17 -11.41 4.73
CA PHE A 584 -25.42 -10.71 5.01
C PHE A 584 -26.65 -11.40 4.40
N ASP A 585 -26.50 -12.13 3.29
CA ASP A 585 -27.62 -12.64 2.51
C ASP A 585 -27.79 -14.17 2.54
N THR A 586 -26.72 -14.96 2.75
CA THR A 586 -26.82 -16.41 2.66
C THR A 586 -27.39 -17.08 3.92
N ALA A 587 -28.11 -18.16 3.73
CA ALA A 587 -28.65 -18.97 4.83
C ALA A 587 -27.54 -19.63 5.68
N GLN A 588 -26.39 -19.93 5.07
CA GLN A 588 -25.27 -20.58 5.75
C GLN A 588 -24.62 -19.67 6.80
N ASN A 589 -24.72 -18.36 6.62
CA ASN A 589 -24.11 -17.35 7.50
C ASN A 589 -25.10 -16.74 8.52
N LYS A 590 -26.24 -17.40 8.78
CA LYS A 590 -27.21 -16.94 9.81
C LYS A 590 -26.55 -16.73 11.17
N TYR A 591 -25.69 -17.67 11.58
CA TYR A 591 -25.02 -17.64 12.88
C TYR A 591 -24.16 -16.38 13.06
N ILE A 592 -23.45 -15.94 12.04
CA ILE A 592 -22.61 -14.72 12.15
C ILE A 592 -23.46 -13.46 12.25
N ARG A 593 -24.63 -13.42 11.60
CA ARG A 593 -25.57 -12.31 11.77
C ARG A 593 -26.14 -12.26 13.19
N VAL A 594 -26.44 -13.41 13.80
CA VAL A 594 -26.85 -13.47 15.21
C VAL A 594 -25.74 -12.99 16.14
N PHE A 595 -24.49 -13.40 15.86
CA PHE A 595 -23.31 -12.92 16.59
C PHE A 595 -23.19 -11.38 16.48
N LEU A 596 -23.30 -10.83 15.29
CA LEU A 596 -23.27 -9.38 15.08
C LEU A 596 -24.38 -8.67 15.86
N PHE A 597 -25.61 -9.18 15.84
CA PHE A 597 -26.72 -8.61 16.63
C PHE A 597 -26.52 -8.75 18.14
N LYS A 598 -25.91 -9.84 18.60
CA LYS A 598 -25.64 -10.06 20.03
C LYS A 598 -24.59 -9.08 20.55
N TYR A 599 -23.48 -8.92 19.82
CA TYR A 599 -22.28 -8.27 20.31
C TYR A 599 -22.04 -6.86 19.77
N PHE A 600 -22.71 -6.46 18.70
CA PHE A 600 -22.53 -5.15 18.06
C PHE A 600 -23.84 -4.40 17.89
N LYS A 601 -23.73 -3.08 17.94
CA LYS A 601 -24.72 -2.14 17.41
C LYS A 601 -24.36 -1.89 15.95
N ILE A 602 -25.13 -2.43 15.02
CA ILE A 602 -24.90 -2.22 13.58
C ILE A 602 -25.37 -0.81 13.25
N LYS A 603 -24.47 0.01 12.74
CA LYS A 603 -24.74 1.43 12.42
C LYS A 603 -25.06 1.60 10.94
N ALA A 604 -24.25 1.02 10.05
CA ALA A 604 -24.46 1.11 8.61
C ALA A 604 -23.94 -0.11 7.86
N LEU A 605 -24.52 -0.33 6.69
CA LEU A 605 -24.06 -1.30 5.68
C LEU A 605 -24.05 -0.63 4.32
N VAL A 606 -22.89 -0.59 3.66
CA VAL A 606 -22.71 0.01 2.33
C VAL A 606 -22.25 -1.04 1.34
N SER A 607 -23.12 -1.42 0.40
CA SER A 607 -22.82 -2.37 -0.66
C SER A 607 -21.99 -1.69 -1.75
N LEU A 608 -20.85 -2.31 -2.09
CA LEU A 608 -19.91 -1.81 -3.08
C LEU A 608 -20.13 -2.47 -4.44
N PRO A 609 -19.71 -1.83 -5.54
CA PRO A 609 -19.77 -2.45 -6.87
C PRO A 609 -18.97 -3.74 -6.92
N GLN A 610 -19.44 -4.73 -7.67
CA GLN A 610 -18.74 -6.01 -7.85
C GLN A 610 -17.32 -5.84 -8.42
N THR A 611 -17.05 -4.73 -9.08
CA THR A 611 -15.74 -4.41 -9.69
C THR A 611 -14.80 -3.67 -8.74
N THR A 612 -15.15 -3.47 -7.46
CA THR A 612 -14.33 -2.74 -6.48
C THR A 612 -12.96 -3.39 -6.33
N PHE A 613 -12.92 -4.70 -6.24
CA PHE A 613 -11.68 -5.47 -6.15
C PHE A 613 -11.42 -6.17 -7.50
N ALA A 614 -10.45 -5.66 -8.24
CA ALA A 614 -10.19 -6.01 -9.64
C ALA A 614 -9.94 -7.51 -9.92
N TYR A 615 -9.53 -8.26 -8.91
CA TYR A 615 -9.04 -9.63 -9.03
C TYR A 615 -9.97 -10.69 -8.42
N THR A 616 -11.09 -10.30 -7.81
CA THR A 616 -12.10 -11.21 -7.27
C THR A 616 -13.46 -10.96 -7.88
N PRO A 617 -14.25 -12.00 -8.20
CA PRO A 617 -15.65 -11.85 -8.57
C PRO A 617 -16.57 -11.60 -7.34
N THR A 618 -16.03 -11.56 -6.13
CA THR A 618 -16.81 -11.47 -4.90
C THR A 618 -17.34 -10.04 -4.73
N LYS A 619 -18.66 -9.89 -4.68
CA LYS A 619 -19.31 -8.63 -4.29
C LYS A 619 -19.11 -8.44 -2.78
N THR A 620 -18.80 -7.21 -2.37
CA THR A 620 -18.46 -6.88 -0.99
C THR A 620 -19.31 -5.72 -0.48
N SER A 621 -19.45 -5.67 0.83
CA SER A 621 -20.08 -4.57 1.55
C SER A 621 -19.19 -4.11 2.69
N ILE A 622 -19.29 -2.82 3.07
CA ILE A 622 -18.63 -2.29 4.26
C ILE A 622 -19.64 -2.30 5.39
N LEU A 623 -19.29 -3.00 6.47
CA LEU A 623 -20.04 -3.00 7.72
C LEU A 623 -19.46 -1.94 8.65
N PHE A 624 -20.30 -1.06 9.15
CA PHE A 624 -20.01 -0.13 10.24
C PHE A 624 -20.77 -0.55 11.49
N ALA A 625 -20.05 -0.81 12.57
CA ALA A 625 -20.63 -1.30 13.80
C ALA A 625 -19.89 -0.80 15.04
N GLN A 626 -20.53 -0.83 16.17
CA GLN A 626 -19.98 -0.47 17.47
C GLN A 626 -20.12 -1.62 18.45
N LYS A 627 -19.05 -2.00 19.14
CA LYS A 627 -19.11 -3.07 20.15
C LYS A 627 -20.06 -2.67 21.29
N LYS A 628 -20.94 -3.57 21.67
CA LYS A 628 -21.83 -3.37 22.81
C LYS A 628 -21.08 -3.42 24.13
N THR A 629 -21.59 -2.70 25.11
CA THR A 629 -21.18 -2.84 26.51
C THR A 629 -21.69 -4.15 27.11
N ASN A 630 -21.08 -4.58 28.22
CA ASN A 630 -21.53 -5.79 28.91
C ASN A 630 -22.99 -5.73 29.36
N ASP A 631 -23.49 -4.55 29.72
CA ASP A 631 -24.89 -4.39 30.14
C ASP A 631 -25.87 -4.48 28.98
N GLU A 632 -25.46 -3.96 27.80
CA GLU A 632 -26.23 -4.13 26.55
C GLU A 632 -26.27 -5.60 26.11
N ILE A 633 -25.15 -6.32 26.26
CA ILE A 633 -25.11 -7.78 25.98
C ILE A 633 -26.01 -8.55 26.96
N LYS A 634 -25.96 -8.21 28.25
CA LYS A 634 -26.88 -8.82 29.26
C LYS A 634 -28.35 -8.55 28.92
N ASN A 635 -28.65 -7.31 28.49
CA ASN A 635 -30.03 -6.97 28.08
C ASN A 635 -30.44 -7.74 26.82
N TRP A 636 -29.54 -7.86 25.84
CA TRP A 636 -29.76 -8.72 24.66
C TRP A 636 -30.07 -10.17 25.10
N ASN A 637 -29.22 -10.77 25.96
CA ASN A 637 -29.40 -12.14 26.43
C ASN A 637 -30.74 -12.33 27.13
N LYS A 638 -31.17 -11.38 27.96
CA LYS A 638 -32.49 -11.41 28.58
C LYS A 638 -33.63 -11.46 27.55
N ASN A 639 -33.55 -10.65 26.52
CA ASN A 639 -34.57 -10.57 25.47
C ASN A 639 -34.55 -11.80 24.56
N ILE A 640 -33.36 -12.32 24.19
CA ILE A 640 -33.26 -13.53 23.37
C ILE A 640 -33.78 -14.76 24.12
N ILE A 641 -33.49 -14.89 25.40
CA ILE A 641 -34.08 -15.99 26.26
C ILE A 641 -35.59 -15.91 26.26
N LYS A 642 -36.17 -14.72 26.48
CA LYS A 642 -37.61 -14.52 26.44
C LYS A 642 -38.20 -14.94 25.08
N ALA A 643 -37.57 -14.53 23.97
CA ALA A 643 -38.05 -14.91 22.65
C ALA A 643 -37.91 -16.42 22.38
N CYS A 644 -36.82 -17.03 22.83
CA CYS A 644 -36.60 -18.48 22.70
C CYS A 644 -37.64 -19.31 23.49
N LEU A 645 -37.97 -18.87 24.69
CA LEU A 645 -39.00 -19.50 25.50
C LEU A 645 -40.38 -19.41 24.82
N GLU A 646 -40.67 -18.24 24.23
CA GLU A 646 -41.96 -18.08 23.54
C GLU A 646 -42.00 -18.88 22.23
N TYR A 647 -40.89 -18.92 21.48
CA TYR A 647 -40.80 -19.84 20.34
C TYR A 647 -41.08 -21.29 20.75
N ASN A 648 -40.41 -21.78 21.80
CA ASN A 648 -40.56 -23.15 22.23
C ASN A 648 -42.01 -23.44 22.68
N ARG A 649 -42.65 -22.50 23.37
CA ARG A 649 -44.05 -22.61 23.77
C ARG A 649 -44.98 -22.74 22.56
N LEU A 650 -44.89 -21.78 21.64
CA LEU A 650 -45.77 -21.70 20.46
C LEU A 650 -45.48 -22.81 19.44
N SER A 651 -44.19 -23.09 19.15
CA SER A 651 -43.81 -24.13 18.21
C SER A 651 -44.21 -25.53 18.65
N LEU A 652 -44.23 -25.80 19.99
CA LEU A 652 -44.73 -27.06 20.53
C LEU A 652 -46.25 -27.21 20.27
N ILE A 653 -47.03 -26.16 20.56
CA ILE A 653 -48.45 -26.14 20.32
C ILE A 653 -48.77 -26.33 18.82
N VAL A 654 -48.20 -25.46 17.99
CA VAL A 654 -48.43 -25.46 16.53
C VAL A 654 -47.93 -26.75 15.89
N GLY A 655 -46.75 -27.25 16.32
CA GLY A 655 -46.24 -28.54 15.85
C GLY A 655 -47.09 -29.74 16.22
N ASN A 656 -47.72 -29.73 17.40
CA ASN A 656 -48.64 -30.76 17.80
C ASN A 656 -49.97 -30.66 17.01
N LEU A 657 -50.50 -29.45 16.81
CA LEU A 657 -51.67 -29.23 15.96
C LEU A 657 -51.42 -29.66 14.51
N TYR A 658 -50.20 -29.34 13.97
CA TYR A 658 -49.77 -29.81 12.64
C TYR A 658 -49.80 -31.33 12.54
N LYS A 659 -49.30 -32.07 13.56
CA LYS A 659 -49.28 -33.53 13.58
C LYS A 659 -50.67 -34.12 13.67
N VAL A 660 -51.61 -33.52 14.45
CA VAL A 660 -52.98 -33.95 14.52
C VAL A 660 -53.68 -33.78 13.18
N PHE A 661 -53.52 -32.65 12.54
CA PHE A 661 -54.26 -32.32 11.32
C PHE A 661 -53.70 -33.00 10.06
N PHE A 662 -52.38 -32.98 9.87
CA PHE A 662 -51.75 -33.52 8.65
C PHE A 662 -51.23 -34.96 8.79
N GLU A 663 -50.87 -35.40 10.01
CA GLU A 663 -50.28 -36.73 10.26
C GLU A 663 -51.27 -37.68 10.98
N GLU A 664 -52.52 -37.26 11.19
CA GLU A 664 -53.57 -38.00 11.83
C GLU A 664 -53.16 -38.61 13.21
N LYS A 665 -52.32 -37.91 13.98
CA LYS A 665 -51.86 -38.37 15.29
C LYS A 665 -52.92 -38.17 16.34
N ASP A 666 -52.97 -39.09 17.29
CA ASP A 666 -53.94 -39.05 18.39
C ASP A 666 -53.71 -37.85 19.32
N GLU A 667 -54.64 -36.93 19.35
CA GLU A 667 -54.62 -35.73 20.20
C GLU A 667 -54.37 -36.01 21.67
N LYS A 668 -54.83 -37.17 22.18
CA LYS A 668 -54.65 -37.58 23.58
C LYS A 668 -53.18 -37.77 23.95
N LYS A 669 -52.34 -38.08 22.99
CA LYS A 669 -50.90 -38.31 23.19
C LYS A 669 -50.06 -37.06 23.09
N LEU A 670 -50.59 -35.92 22.67
CA LEU A 670 -49.86 -34.71 22.30
C LEU A 670 -50.08 -33.50 23.24
N ASN A 671 -50.73 -33.69 24.40
CA ASN A 671 -50.95 -32.66 25.47
C ASN A 671 -51.55 -31.32 24.97
N ILE A 672 -52.43 -31.33 23.99
CA ILE A 672 -53.18 -30.16 23.49
C ILE A 672 -54.67 -30.18 23.83
N LYS A 673 -55.10 -31.16 24.53
CA LYS A 673 -56.54 -31.37 24.91
C LYS A 673 -57.17 -30.23 25.69
N GLU A 674 -56.36 -29.52 26.50
CA GLU A 674 -56.85 -28.47 27.39
C GLU A 674 -57.07 -27.13 26.65
N LEU A 675 -56.62 -26.98 25.40
CA LEU A 675 -56.77 -25.77 24.63
C LEU A 675 -58.13 -25.74 23.91
N SER A 676 -58.88 -24.66 24.11
CA SER A 676 -60.08 -24.39 23.33
C SER A 676 -59.77 -24.16 21.86
N GLY A 677 -60.73 -24.28 20.95
CA GLY A 677 -60.56 -23.99 19.51
C GLY A 677 -60.07 -22.57 19.27
N GLU A 678 -60.58 -21.61 20.01
CA GLU A 678 -60.15 -20.22 19.95
C GLU A 678 -58.67 -20.03 20.37
N GLN A 679 -58.25 -20.69 21.46
CA GLN A 679 -56.85 -20.68 21.90
C GLN A 679 -55.90 -21.34 20.92
N ARG A 680 -56.32 -22.37 20.19
CA ARG A 680 -55.57 -23.01 19.09
C ARG A 680 -55.40 -22.06 17.91
N SER A 681 -56.50 -21.42 17.47
CA SER A 681 -56.46 -20.45 16.39
C SER A 681 -55.54 -19.27 16.71
N LEU A 682 -55.63 -18.74 17.95
CA LEU A 682 -54.77 -17.66 18.42
C LEU A 682 -53.29 -18.08 18.44
N ALA A 683 -52.96 -19.27 18.94
CA ALA A 683 -51.56 -19.74 18.98
C ALA A 683 -50.95 -19.93 17.55
N VAL A 684 -51.74 -20.49 16.65
CA VAL A 684 -51.30 -20.66 15.24
C VAL A 684 -51.12 -19.32 14.54
N ALA A 685 -52.12 -18.41 14.71
CA ALA A 685 -52.04 -17.08 14.11
C ALA A 685 -50.85 -16.28 14.67
N GLU A 686 -50.63 -16.27 15.99
CA GLU A 686 -49.50 -15.56 16.62
C GLU A 686 -48.15 -16.12 16.17
N PHE A 687 -47.99 -17.43 16.14
CA PHE A 687 -46.74 -18.07 15.68
C PHE A 687 -46.42 -17.71 14.24
N LEU A 688 -47.39 -17.80 13.33
CA LEU A 688 -47.26 -17.45 11.93
C LEU A 688 -47.03 -15.95 11.73
N GLN A 689 -47.80 -15.09 12.43
CA GLN A 689 -47.66 -13.66 12.34
C GLN A 689 -46.22 -13.17 12.65
N VAL A 690 -45.65 -13.72 13.71
CA VAL A 690 -44.23 -13.47 14.03
C VAL A 690 -43.33 -14.04 12.95
N GLY A 691 -43.55 -15.29 12.56
CA GLY A 691 -42.68 -16.02 11.66
C GLY A 691 -42.61 -15.49 10.25
N ILE A 692 -43.73 -15.05 9.65
CA ILE A 692 -43.80 -14.57 8.27
C ILE A 692 -43.91 -13.02 8.16
N GLY A 693 -44.24 -12.34 9.26
CA GLY A 693 -44.36 -10.87 9.28
C GLY A 693 -45.66 -10.35 8.65
N LEU A 694 -46.69 -11.19 8.50
CA LEU A 694 -47.99 -10.81 7.95
C LEU A 694 -49.06 -10.86 9.07
N GLN A 695 -50.07 -10.01 9.01
CA GLN A 695 -51.23 -10.15 9.88
C GLN A 695 -52.04 -11.40 9.50
N ILE A 696 -52.31 -12.23 10.50
CA ILE A 696 -53.09 -13.45 10.33
C ILE A 696 -54.41 -13.28 11.13
N ASP A 697 -55.52 -13.56 10.48
CA ASP A 697 -56.85 -13.47 11.14
C ASP A 697 -57.04 -14.65 12.09
N SER A 698 -57.00 -14.37 13.37
CA SER A 698 -57.19 -15.39 14.43
C SER A 698 -58.67 -15.79 14.62
N SER A 699 -59.61 -15.17 13.92
CA SER A 699 -61.02 -15.57 13.93
C SER A 699 -61.29 -16.78 13.01
N GLU A 700 -60.38 -17.09 12.06
CA GLU A 700 -60.42 -18.30 11.26
C GLU A 700 -60.09 -19.52 12.14
N SER A 701 -60.68 -20.71 11.82
CA SER A 701 -60.31 -21.93 12.54
C SER A 701 -58.84 -22.31 12.31
N TRP A 702 -58.21 -22.87 13.32
CA TRP A 702 -56.79 -23.25 13.26
C TRP A 702 -56.47 -24.23 12.12
N GLU A 703 -57.41 -25.08 11.75
CA GLU A 703 -57.31 -26.02 10.60
C GLU A 703 -57.15 -25.26 9.28
N ILE A 704 -57.96 -24.21 9.08
CA ILE A 704 -57.94 -23.38 7.86
C ILE A 704 -56.61 -22.62 7.80
N ILE A 705 -56.17 -22.05 8.94
CA ILE A 705 -54.91 -21.32 9.00
C ILE A 705 -53.71 -22.27 8.72
N LEU A 706 -53.72 -23.46 9.31
CA LEU A 706 -52.66 -24.47 9.06
C LEU A 706 -52.58 -24.90 7.58
N GLU A 707 -53.74 -25.17 6.97
CA GLU A 707 -53.76 -25.56 5.55
C GLU A 707 -53.26 -24.47 4.64
N LYS A 708 -53.64 -23.20 4.89
CA LYS A 708 -53.25 -22.04 4.12
C LYS A 708 -51.75 -21.76 4.19
N TYR A 709 -51.10 -22.01 5.34
CA TYR A 709 -49.69 -21.69 5.57
C TYR A 709 -48.80 -22.93 5.82
N LYS A 710 -49.22 -24.08 5.32
CA LYS A 710 -48.52 -25.36 5.52
C LYS A 710 -47.06 -25.32 5.11
N SER A 711 -46.74 -24.73 3.94
CA SER A 711 -45.40 -24.63 3.42
C SER A 711 -44.49 -23.75 4.27
N GLU A 712 -45.04 -22.71 4.94
CA GLU A 712 -44.26 -21.86 5.84
C GLU A 712 -43.91 -22.57 7.16
N LEU A 713 -44.77 -23.44 7.63
CA LEU A 713 -44.59 -24.18 8.87
C LEU A 713 -43.60 -25.33 8.73
N LEU A 714 -43.80 -26.16 7.71
CA LEU A 714 -42.95 -27.31 7.44
C LEU A 714 -42.97 -27.65 5.96
N ASP A 715 -41.89 -27.35 5.28
CA ASP A 715 -41.67 -27.72 3.89
C ASP A 715 -40.63 -28.84 3.77
N THR A 716 -40.85 -29.74 2.82
CA THR A 716 -39.94 -30.84 2.49
C THR A 716 -39.56 -30.73 1.03
N GLU A 717 -38.50 -30.01 0.73
CA GLU A 717 -37.87 -30.00 -0.58
C GLU A 717 -36.70 -31.01 -0.59
N GLY A 718 -36.84 -32.04 -1.42
CA GLY A 718 -35.85 -33.11 -1.49
C GLY A 718 -35.65 -33.80 -0.14
N ASN A 719 -34.43 -33.92 0.34
CA ASN A 719 -34.06 -34.53 1.62
C ASN A 719 -33.97 -33.53 2.79
N ARG A 720 -34.40 -32.28 2.62
CA ARG A 720 -34.30 -31.23 3.66
C ARG A 720 -35.67 -30.82 4.14
N LYS A 721 -35.84 -30.85 5.47
CA LYS A 721 -36.97 -30.21 6.13
C LYS A 721 -36.66 -28.75 6.40
N GLN A 722 -37.54 -27.87 5.97
CA GLN A 722 -37.45 -26.41 6.13
C GLN A 722 -38.75 -25.90 6.78
N GLY A 723 -38.74 -24.68 7.26
CA GLY A 723 -39.92 -24.00 7.78
C GLY A 723 -39.78 -23.57 9.23
N LEU A 724 -40.75 -22.83 9.70
CA LEU A 724 -40.73 -22.16 11.02
C LEU A 724 -40.66 -23.13 12.19
N LEU A 725 -41.18 -24.35 12.02
CA LEU A 725 -41.19 -25.41 13.06
C LEU A 725 -39.83 -26.14 13.18
N ILE A 726 -38.87 -25.86 12.27
CA ILE A 726 -37.56 -26.50 12.27
C ILE A 726 -36.55 -25.58 12.94
N PRO A 727 -35.95 -25.99 14.07
CA PRO A 727 -34.83 -25.23 14.68
C PRO A 727 -33.61 -25.20 13.79
N ASP A 728 -32.91 -24.06 13.80
CA ASP A 728 -31.60 -23.96 13.19
C ASP A 728 -30.57 -24.77 13.98
N LYS A 729 -29.51 -25.23 13.30
CA LYS A 729 -28.38 -25.94 13.90
C LYS A 729 -27.23 -25.00 14.26
N ASP A 730 -26.43 -25.39 15.21
CA ASP A 730 -25.18 -24.73 15.61
C ASP A 730 -25.36 -23.26 16.09
N LEU A 731 -26.48 -22.98 16.75
CA LEU A 731 -26.79 -21.65 17.29
C LEU A 731 -26.94 -21.63 18.84
N GLU A 732 -26.81 -22.78 19.49
CA GLU A 732 -27.08 -22.93 20.91
C GLU A 732 -26.23 -21.97 21.77
N GLU A 733 -24.97 -21.73 21.42
CA GLU A 733 -24.12 -20.80 22.17
C GLU A 733 -24.58 -19.34 22.05
N LEU A 734 -25.19 -18.98 20.93
CA LEU A 734 -25.71 -17.64 20.71
C LEU A 734 -27.12 -17.42 21.25
N THR A 735 -27.86 -18.52 21.50
CA THR A 735 -29.24 -18.56 21.99
C THR A 735 -29.35 -19.08 23.42
N GLU A 736 -28.25 -19.01 24.20
CA GLU A 736 -28.21 -19.43 25.61
C GLU A 736 -28.69 -20.90 25.81
N GLY A 737 -28.31 -21.79 24.87
CA GLY A 737 -28.64 -23.24 24.92
C GLY A 737 -29.97 -23.62 24.29
N TYR A 738 -30.79 -22.69 23.82
CA TYR A 738 -32.08 -22.98 23.22
C TYR A 738 -31.98 -23.38 21.74
N LYS A 739 -32.73 -24.47 21.38
CA LYS A 739 -32.88 -24.87 19.96
C LYS A 739 -34.09 -24.17 19.37
N VAL A 740 -33.89 -23.24 18.46
CA VAL A 740 -34.94 -22.37 17.94
C VAL A 740 -34.79 -22.10 16.45
N ASN A 741 -35.86 -21.68 15.79
CA ASN A 741 -35.74 -21.03 14.49
C ASN A 741 -35.31 -19.56 14.70
N ILE A 742 -34.10 -19.23 14.34
CA ILE A 742 -33.54 -17.93 14.67
C ILE A 742 -34.23 -16.76 13.93
N ASN A 743 -34.74 -17.01 12.74
CA ASN A 743 -35.47 -15.97 12.00
C ASN A 743 -36.76 -15.59 12.75
N TRP A 744 -37.44 -16.57 13.31
CA TRP A 744 -38.62 -16.34 14.14
C TRP A 744 -38.26 -15.53 15.40
N VAL A 745 -37.19 -15.96 16.10
CA VAL A 745 -36.70 -15.31 17.32
C VAL A 745 -36.30 -13.86 17.08
N LEU A 746 -35.55 -13.58 16.01
CA LEU A 746 -35.15 -12.24 15.69
C LEU A 746 -36.33 -11.34 15.32
N ARG A 747 -37.30 -11.86 14.58
CA ARG A 747 -38.54 -11.11 14.28
C ARG A 747 -39.36 -10.83 15.53
N TYR A 748 -39.42 -11.82 16.47
CA TYR A 748 -40.06 -11.59 17.74
C TYR A 748 -39.40 -10.46 18.53
N ILE A 749 -38.07 -10.45 18.60
CA ILE A 749 -37.31 -9.38 19.24
C ILE A 749 -37.60 -8.03 18.57
N ALA A 750 -37.56 -7.96 17.25
CA ALA A 750 -37.81 -6.73 16.51
C ALA A 750 -39.22 -6.16 16.71
N ASN A 751 -40.23 -7.03 16.86
CA ASN A 751 -41.64 -6.64 16.94
C ASN A 751 -42.16 -6.46 18.38
N LYS A 752 -41.56 -7.14 19.36
CA LYS A 752 -42.08 -7.25 20.73
C LYS A 752 -41.15 -6.71 21.81
N THR A 753 -39.97 -6.21 21.45
CA THR A 753 -39.02 -5.66 22.41
C THR A 753 -38.58 -4.25 22.01
N GLU A 754 -37.99 -3.51 22.94
CA GLU A 754 -37.42 -2.18 22.70
C GLU A 754 -36.03 -2.23 22.03
N LEU A 755 -35.55 -3.42 21.69
CA LEU A 755 -34.26 -3.64 21.01
C LEU A 755 -34.36 -3.35 19.50
N GLN A 756 -34.79 -2.16 19.14
CA GLN A 756 -34.79 -1.73 17.73
C GLN A 756 -33.46 -1.05 17.42
N ASN A 757 -32.78 -1.50 16.35
CA ASN A 757 -31.64 -0.83 15.77
C ASN A 757 -32.01 -0.31 14.38
N ASN A 758 -31.91 1.02 14.21
CA ASN A 758 -31.98 1.61 12.88
C ASN A 758 -30.61 1.43 12.22
N VAL A 759 -30.59 0.72 11.10
CA VAL A 759 -29.38 0.48 10.31
C VAL A 759 -29.47 1.31 9.03
N PHE A 760 -28.50 2.15 8.79
CA PHE A 760 -28.40 2.85 7.51
C PHE A 760 -27.94 1.84 6.44
N MET A 761 -28.62 1.77 5.32
CA MET A 761 -28.26 0.90 4.21
C MET A 761 -28.11 1.71 2.93
N ALA A 762 -27.02 1.52 2.22
CA ALA A 762 -26.76 2.14 0.93
C ALA A 762 -26.14 1.14 -0.04
N GLU A 763 -26.40 1.33 -1.31
CA GLU A 763 -25.72 0.64 -2.41
C GLU A 763 -25.16 1.70 -3.36
N THR A 764 -23.96 1.49 -3.90
CA THR A 764 -23.34 2.41 -4.84
C THR A 764 -22.77 1.67 -6.04
N ASP A 765 -22.90 2.30 -7.22
CA ASP A 765 -22.25 1.86 -8.47
C ASP A 765 -20.96 2.64 -8.78
N HIS A 766 -20.69 3.72 -8.03
CA HIS A 766 -19.60 4.64 -8.32
C HIS A 766 -18.79 4.97 -7.07
N ILE A 767 -17.55 4.52 -7.06
CA ILE A 767 -16.63 4.62 -5.92
C ILE A 767 -15.37 5.45 -6.24
N GLY A 768 -15.46 6.40 -7.18
CA GLY A 768 -14.35 7.27 -7.56
C GLY A 768 -13.45 6.71 -8.66
N PHE A 769 -13.54 5.42 -8.98
CA PHE A 769 -12.80 4.81 -10.07
C PHE A 769 -13.59 3.69 -10.75
N LYS A 770 -13.17 3.36 -11.98
CA LYS A 770 -13.62 2.17 -12.72
C LYS A 770 -12.43 1.31 -13.08
N VAL A 771 -12.55 0.02 -12.85
CA VAL A 771 -11.54 -0.97 -13.23
C VAL A 771 -11.63 -1.26 -14.72
N LYS A 772 -10.52 -1.10 -15.45
CA LYS A 772 -10.38 -1.55 -16.84
C LYS A 772 -9.24 -2.55 -16.93
N LYS A 773 -9.47 -3.64 -17.67
CA LYS A 773 -8.42 -4.60 -18.03
C LYS A 773 -7.92 -4.31 -19.45
N ARG A 774 -6.63 -4.04 -19.62
CA ARG A 774 -5.99 -3.85 -20.94
C ARG A 774 -4.72 -4.67 -21.00
N LYS A 775 -4.64 -5.60 -21.95
CA LYS A 775 -3.48 -6.50 -22.12
C LYS A 775 -3.04 -7.19 -20.81
N GLY A 776 -4.01 -7.70 -20.04
CA GLY A 776 -3.73 -8.39 -18.75
C GLY A 776 -3.46 -7.46 -17.56
N LYS A 777 -3.20 -6.18 -17.78
CA LYS A 777 -2.99 -5.19 -16.69
C LYS A 777 -4.30 -4.54 -16.27
N VAL A 778 -4.46 -4.35 -14.96
CA VAL A 778 -5.57 -3.60 -14.36
C VAL A 778 -5.22 -2.11 -14.33
N ILE A 779 -6.11 -1.30 -14.86
CA ILE A 779 -5.98 0.17 -14.86
C ILE A 779 -7.19 0.73 -14.13
N LEU A 780 -6.94 1.53 -13.10
CA LEU A 780 -7.97 2.31 -12.41
C LEU A 780 -8.17 3.63 -13.16
N LYS A 781 -9.37 3.85 -13.67
CA LYS A 781 -9.72 5.11 -14.34
C LYS A 781 -10.63 5.93 -13.43
N LYS A 782 -10.27 7.20 -13.15
CA LYS A 782 -11.09 8.13 -12.35
C LYS A 782 -12.54 8.17 -12.89
N SER A 783 -13.50 8.10 -12.01
CA SER A 783 -14.93 8.17 -12.29
C SER A 783 -15.67 8.92 -11.18
N LYS A 784 -17.01 9.04 -11.30
CA LYS A 784 -17.86 9.59 -10.25
C LYS A 784 -17.63 8.85 -8.92
N ASN A 785 -17.72 9.56 -7.81
CA ASN A 785 -17.64 9.01 -6.47
C ASN A 785 -18.94 9.36 -5.71
N ASP A 786 -19.71 8.34 -5.33
CA ASP A 786 -20.92 8.51 -4.54
C ASP A 786 -20.67 8.31 -3.04
N LEU A 787 -19.47 7.81 -2.68
CA LEU A 787 -19.12 7.58 -1.28
C LEU A 787 -18.92 8.90 -0.54
N TYR A 788 -18.17 9.84 -1.13
CA TYR A 788 -17.87 11.15 -0.56
C TYR A 788 -17.57 12.18 -1.65
N LEU A 789 -17.62 13.45 -1.29
CA LEU A 789 -17.21 14.57 -2.14
C LEU A 789 -15.92 15.18 -1.61
N GLU A 790 -15.13 15.75 -2.51
CA GLU A 790 -13.92 16.52 -2.23
C GLU A 790 -14.14 17.96 -2.70
N ASP A 791 -13.55 18.92 -1.99
CA ASP A 791 -13.49 20.31 -2.42
C ASP A 791 -12.43 20.53 -3.52
N GLU A 792 -12.23 21.79 -3.92
CA GLU A 792 -11.25 22.19 -4.95
C GLU A 792 -9.80 21.87 -4.55
N ASN A 793 -9.51 21.73 -3.27
CA ASN A 793 -8.20 21.38 -2.72
C ASN A 793 -8.03 19.88 -2.49
N GLY A 794 -9.04 19.05 -2.79
CA GLY A 794 -9.04 17.61 -2.54
C GLY A 794 -9.39 17.20 -1.10
N GLU A 795 -9.90 18.15 -0.30
CA GLU A 795 -10.35 17.90 1.08
C GLU A 795 -11.73 17.24 1.09
N ILE A 796 -11.89 16.23 1.95
CA ILE A 796 -13.16 15.50 2.05
C ILE A 796 -14.20 16.35 2.80
N LEU A 797 -15.35 16.53 2.17
CA LEU A 797 -16.47 17.25 2.73
C LEU A 797 -17.25 16.34 3.69
N THR A 798 -17.11 16.62 4.99
CA THR A 798 -17.69 15.79 6.07
C THR A 798 -19.06 16.29 6.55
N VAL A 799 -19.52 17.45 6.10
CA VAL A 799 -20.82 18.03 6.43
C VAL A 799 -21.73 17.99 5.21
N ASP A 800 -23.04 18.13 5.45
CA ASP A 800 -24.03 18.18 4.39
C ASP A 800 -23.72 19.32 3.41
N THR A 801 -23.73 18.98 2.15
CA THR A 801 -23.57 19.91 1.03
C THR A 801 -24.86 19.87 0.23
N GLU A 802 -25.06 20.83 -0.66
CA GLU A 802 -26.24 20.84 -1.57
C GLU A 802 -26.44 19.51 -2.35
N LYS A 803 -25.41 18.65 -2.34
CA LYS A 803 -25.43 17.31 -2.94
C LYS A 803 -25.13 16.26 -1.87
N ALA A 804 -26.17 15.64 -1.34
CA ALA A 804 -26.02 14.52 -0.41
C ALA A 804 -25.18 13.40 -1.03
N ASN A 805 -24.27 12.86 -0.23
CA ASN A 805 -23.48 11.68 -0.55
C ASN A 805 -23.58 10.67 0.60
N ILE A 806 -23.05 9.44 0.41
CA ILE A 806 -23.18 8.39 1.42
C ILE A 806 -22.49 8.80 2.72
N LEU A 807 -21.31 9.44 2.65
CA LEU A 807 -20.57 9.86 3.84
C LEU A 807 -21.35 10.90 4.66
N SER A 808 -21.92 11.94 4.00
CA SER A 808 -22.68 12.99 4.73
C SER A 808 -23.85 12.39 5.51
N LEU A 809 -24.55 11.40 4.94
CA LEU A 809 -25.64 10.70 5.61
C LEU A 809 -25.17 9.79 6.76
N ILE A 810 -24.08 9.05 6.57
CA ILE A 810 -23.52 8.18 7.64
C ILE A 810 -23.02 9.04 8.81
N ARG A 811 -22.48 10.22 8.54
CA ARG A 811 -22.00 11.12 9.60
C ARG A 811 -23.11 11.73 10.46
N GLU A 812 -24.37 11.63 10.08
CA GLU A 812 -25.52 11.97 10.94
C GLU A 812 -25.76 10.89 12.02
N ILE A 813 -25.27 9.66 11.83
CA ILE A 813 -25.44 8.57 12.79
C ILE A 813 -24.66 8.88 14.06
N GLU A 814 -25.32 8.71 15.19
CA GLU A 814 -24.70 8.86 16.51
C GLU A 814 -23.88 7.61 16.90
N TRP A 815 -22.71 7.84 17.46
CA TRP A 815 -21.85 6.83 18.05
C TRP A 815 -21.76 7.07 19.55
N ASP A 816 -21.89 6.02 20.34
CA ASP A 816 -21.73 6.15 21.79
C ASP A 816 -20.25 6.41 22.13
N LYS A 817 -20.04 7.16 23.23
CA LYS A 817 -18.71 7.49 23.70
C LYS A 817 -18.00 6.30 24.31
N ILE A 818 -16.68 6.21 24.12
CA ILE A 818 -15.83 5.18 24.71
C ILE A 818 -15.51 5.52 26.16
#